data_f753137d26137c9077ab21c61a96422c
#
_entry.id   f753137d26137c9077ab21c61a96422c
#
_cell.length_a   1.000
_cell.length_b   1.000
_cell.length_c   1.000
_cell.angle_alpha   90.00
_cell.angle_beta   90.00
_cell.angle_gamma   90.00
#
_symmetry.space_group_name_H-M   'P 1'
#
loop_
_entity.id
_entity.type
_entity.pdbx_description
1 polymer ?
#
loop_
_entity_poly.entity_id
_entity_poly.type
_entity_poly.pdbx_seq_one_letter_code
_entity_poly.pdbx_strand_id
1 'polypeptide(L)'
;MANIFNNEKIVIRGAREHNLKNIDLDIPRNKLVVISGLSGSGKSSLAFDTLFAEGQRRYMESLSSYARQFLGSMDKPDVDLIEGLSPAISIEQKSTNKNPRSTVGTITEIYDYYRLLYARAGHAHCPKCGREIKEQPVDQIIDSIMSWPEGTKIQVLAPVIRGKKGEHAKIIEDAQKSGFIRARIDGVMTSLDDSIKLDKQKKHTIEIVVDRIVLGPDVRKRLADSVETALQSANGIIVVTKRVEDKEVEVFFSQKNACPDCGISVPELQPRLFSFNNPFGACPECTGLGQKMEWDVKKIIPDSSKSFNEGALAFYNPESEWNHSMFQAVAEEGGFSLDTPVENLSKEQSDFLWNGGGENRKIHWIYKKQSGEGYSEYNRAWPGIISDMKRRYADAWGDAQRVRIEEKFMSVSHCSSCHGQRLRPEALGVTVGGKNIWELCCLSVSESIDFFSGLELSESESKIAAQVLKEIRARLKFLKDVGLDYLTLERAAETLSGGEAQRIRLATQIGSALTGVMYILDEPSIGLHQRDNQRLIDTLTYLRDQGNTVIVVEHDEQTLRTADFLVDIGPGAGIHGGRVVAAGTPEEVMKVAESKTGQYLAGTLRMEIPSERRKGNGQKIVLSGVTEHNLKNVSIEIPLGTFTCITGVSGSGKSTLMSDVLYPVLSNKIMRTSYPVGAYKEISGIENIDKVINIDQSPIGRTPRSNPATYVGVFDAIRDLFAATPEAKANGYQKGRFSFNVKGGRCENCQGSGTITIEMNFLPDVFITCDVCGGKRFNKETLDVTYKGKNINDVLNMTIEEACGFFVSIPHISRKLETLRSVGLGYIQLGQSALTLSGGEAQRVKLANELARVSTGKTLYIMDEPTTGLHFADVKQLMAVIQRLVEQGNTVLMIEHNLDVICQADYLIDLGPEGGFRGGNIIAKGTPEEVSSVKESYTGQFIKEMLDR
;
A
#
# COMPACT_ATOMS: atom_id res chain seq x y z
N MET A 1 44.53 5.57 -33.88
CA MET A 1 43.47 5.08 -32.95
C MET A 1 42.82 6.28 -32.27
N ALA A 2 42.02 7.03 -32.99
CA ALA A 2 41.25 8.17 -32.48
C ALA A 2 39.80 7.94 -32.93
N ASN A 3 38.87 8.21 -32.03
CA ASN A 3 37.40 8.24 -32.24
C ASN A 3 36.65 6.88 -32.35
N ILE A 4 36.75 6.02 -31.34
CA ILE A 4 35.84 4.87 -31.20
C ILE A 4 34.74 5.12 -30.12
N PHE A 5 34.75 6.21 -29.35
CA PHE A 5 33.79 6.44 -28.26
C PHE A 5 33.19 7.85 -28.19
N ASN A 6 32.99 8.52 -29.32
CA ASN A 6 32.24 9.78 -29.31
C ASN A 6 30.78 9.54 -29.72
N ASN A 7 30.08 8.62 -29.02
CA ASN A 7 28.64 8.42 -29.17
C ASN A 7 27.91 9.48 -28.33
N GLU A 8 27.77 10.68 -28.89
CA GLU A 8 26.96 11.76 -28.31
C GLU A 8 25.46 11.46 -28.41
N LYS A 9 25.07 10.38 -29.12
CA LYS A 9 23.68 10.02 -29.39
C LYS A 9 23.44 8.54 -29.21
N ILE A 10 22.21 8.18 -28.85
CA ILE A 10 21.64 6.86 -28.99
C ILE A 10 21.02 6.79 -30.37
N VAL A 11 21.47 5.86 -31.19
CA VAL A 11 21.04 5.69 -32.59
C VAL A 11 20.11 4.47 -32.67
N ILE A 12 18.86 4.68 -33.04
CA ILE A 12 17.84 3.64 -33.22
C ILE A 12 17.54 3.52 -34.72
N ARG A 13 17.52 2.29 -35.27
CA ARG A 13 17.15 2.02 -36.67
C ARG A 13 16.18 0.84 -36.69
N GLY A 14 15.08 1.01 -37.40
CA GLY A 14 14.14 -0.05 -37.66
C GLY A 14 13.39 -0.59 -36.46
N ALA A 15 12.97 0.24 -35.50
CA ALA A 15 12.18 -0.23 -34.36
C ALA A 15 10.74 -0.56 -34.78
N ARG A 16 10.31 -1.82 -34.51
CA ARG A 16 9.01 -2.37 -34.93
C ARG A 16 8.23 -3.04 -33.80
N GLU A 17 8.63 -2.81 -32.56
CA GLU A 17 7.96 -3.42 -31.41
C GLU A 17 6.50 -2.96 -31.31
N HIS A 18 5.57 -3.90 -31.12
CA HIS A 18 4.12 -3.67 -31.06
C HIS A 18 3.56 -2.89 -32.25
N ASN A 19 3.17 -1.62 -32.03
CA ASN A 19 2.59 -0.78 -33.08
C ASN A 19 3.61 0.15 -33.76
N LEU A 20 4.88 0.10 -33.42
CA LEU A 20 5.92 0.92 -34.02
C LEU A 20 6.12 0.58 -35.51
N LYS A 21 6.24 1.59 -36.36
CA LYS A 21 6.29 1.46 -37.81
C LYS A 21 7.68 1.75 -38.36
N ASN A 22 8.65 0.87 -38.04
CA ASN A 22 10.02 0.94 -38.52
C ASN A 22 10.65 2.31 -38.22
N ILE A 23 10.69 2.67 -36.90
CA ILE A 23 11.16 3.97 -36.46
C ILE A 23 12.68 4.05 -36.55
N ASP A 24 13.15 5.14 -37.18
CA ASP A 24 14.53 5.61 -37.12
C ASP A 24 14.58 6.88 -36.28
N LEU A 25 15.45 6.92 -35.26
CA LEU A 25 15.53 8.05 -34.33
C LEU A 25 16.94 8.17 -33.74
N ASP A 26 17.43 9.40 -33.63
CA ASP A 26 18.66 9.74 -32.94
C ASP A 26 18.32 10.54 -31.67
N ILE A 27 18.66 10.01 -30.50
CA ILE A 27 18.38 10.62 -29.19
C ILE A 27 19.72 11.13 -28.63
N PRO A 28 19.83 12.42 -28.22
CA PRO A 28 21.04 12.93 -27.62
C PRO A 28 21.29 12.29 -26.22
N ARG A 29 22.54 11.99 -25.91
CA ARG A 29 22.95 11.49 -24.58
C ARG A 29 23.16 12.64 -23.60
N ASN A 30 23.11 12.32 -22.30
CA ASN A 30 23.29 13.28 -21.20
C ASN A 30 22.32 14.48 -21.27
N LYS A 31 21.10 14.21 -21.71
CA LYS A 31 20.03 15.17 -21.89
C LYS A 31 18.75 14.69 -21.22
N LEU A 32 17.86 15.64 -20.91
CA LEU A 32 16.49 15.36 -20.53
C LEU A 32 15.67 15.23 -21.82
N VAL A 33 15.30 13.99 -22.14
CA VAL A 33 14.54 13.64 -23.32
C VAL A 33 13.10 13.31 -22.93
N VAL A 34 12.14 13.97 -23.52
CA VAL A 34 10.72 13.67 -23.25
C VAL A 34 10.09 13.04 -24.48
N ILE A 35 9.42 11.89 -24.28
CA ILE A 35 8.65 11.20 -25.30
C ILE A 35 7.18 11.48 -25.03
N SER A 36 6.51 12.19 -25.96
CA SER A 36 5.09 12.54 -25.87
C SER A 36 4.30 11.98 -27.05
N GLY A 37 2.99 12.18 -27.03
CA GLY A 37 2.05 11.72 -28.06
C GLY A 37 0.78 11.12 -27.47
N LEU A 38 -0.22 10.83 -28.29
CA LEU A 38 -1.52 10.28 -27.90
C LEU A 38 -1.40 8.99 -27.08
N SER A 39 -2.39 8.71 -26.23
CA SER A 39 -2.50 7.41 -25.55
C SER A 39 -2.57 6.29 -26.60
N GLY A 40 -1.75 5.22 -26.43
CA GLY A 40 -1.64 4.13 -27.39
C GLY A 40 -0.90 4.46 -28.68
N SER A 41 -0.18 5.59 -28.78
CA SER A 41 0.61 5.94 -29.97
C SER A 41 1.92 5.13 -30.13
N GLY A 42 2.41 4.44 -29.07
CA GLY A 42 3.64 3.66 -29.08
C GLY A 42 4.78 4.23 -28.26
N LYS A 43 4.52 5.23 -27.40
CA LYS A 43 5.52 5.83 -26.49
C LYS A 43 6.21 4.80 -25.61
N SER A 44 5.40 4.03 -24.87
CA SER A 44 5.92 3.00 -23.96
C SER A 44 6.63 1.88 -24.72
N SER A 45 6.15 1.53 -25.93
CA SER A 45 6.80 0.56 -26.80
C SER A 45 8.21 1.01 -27.22
N LEU A 46 8.41 2.29 -27.49
CA LEU A 46 9.74 2.83 -27.77
C LEU A 46 10.60 2.94 -26.51
N ALA A 47 10.07 3.47 -25.42
CA ALA A 47 10.84 3.74 -24.20
C ALA A 47 11.18 2.47 -23.43
N PHE A 48 10.19 1.61 -23.17
CA PHE A 48 10.34 0.42 -22.32
C PHE A 48 10.60 -0.86 -23.13
N ASP A 49 9.73 -1.18 -24.09
CA ASP A 49 9.80 -2.44 -24.79
C ASP A 49 10.96 -2.47 -25.83
N THR A 50 11.49 -1.30 -26.23
CA THR A 50 12.64 -1.19 -27.14
C THR A 50 13.91 -0.74 -26.42
N LEU A 51 13.98 0.50 -25.93
CA LEU A 51 15.22 1.08 -25.38
C LEU A 51 15.63 0.43 -24.06
N PHE A 52 14.69 0.34 -23.09
CA PHE A 52 14.99 -0.29 -21.80
C PHE A 52 15.28 -1.78 -21.97
N ALA A 53 14.43 -2.50 -22.69
CA ALA A 53 14.56 -3.93 -22.91
C ALA A 53 15.92 -4.29 -23.53
N GLU A 54 16.36 -3.58 -24.58
CA GLU A 54 17.67 -3.81 -25.22
C GLU A 54 18.83 -3.40 -24.30
N GLY A 55 18.72 -2.27 -23.56
CA GLY A 55 19.73 -1.84 -22.58
C GLY A 55 19.91 -2.88 -21.48
N GLN A 56 18.83 -3.41 -20.94
CA GLN A 56 18.84 -4.43 -19.90
C GLN A 56 19.37 -5.76 -20.45
N ARG A 57 18.93 -6.17 -21.65
CA ARG A 57 19.41 -7.38 -22.31
C ARG A 57 20.94 -7.38 -22.48
N ARG A 58 21.51 -6.28 -22.98
CA ARG A 58 22.97 -6.13 -23.13
C ARG A 58 23.70 -6.15 -21.80
N TYR A 59 23.14 -5.50 -20.78
CA TYR A 59 23.71 -5.56 -19.45
C TYR A 59 23.72 -7.00 -18.91
N MET A 60 22.62 -7.72 -19.05
CA MET A 60 22.50 -9.12 -18.65
C MET A 60 23.47 -10.04 -19.40
N GLU A 61 23.67 -9.82 -20.69
CA GLU A 61 24.65 -10.57 -21.49
C GLU A 61 26.09 -10.34 -21.02
N SER A 62 26.38 -9.18 -20.45
CA SER A 62 27.72 -8.89 -19.89
C SER A 62 28.00 -9.61 -18.57
N LEU A 63 26.99 -10.16 -17.90
CA LEU A 63 27.11 -10.89 -16.64
C LEU A 63 27.63 -12.32 -16.87
N SER A 64 28.17 -12.93 -15.81
CA SER A 64 28.63 -14.32 -15.83
C SER A 64 27.51 -15.29 -16.21
N SER A 65 27.85 -16.44 -16.78
CA SER A 65 26.89 -17.51 -17.15
C SER A 65 26.08 -17.99 -15.94
N TYR A 66 26.67 -17.98 -14.75
CA TYR A 66 26.02 -18.33 -13.49
C TYR A 66 24.92 -17.32 -13.14
N ALA A 67 25.21 -16.03 -13.18
CA ALA A 67 24.23 -14.96 -12.90
C ALA A 67 23.05 -15.00 -13.90
N ARG A 68 23.33 -15.28 -15.19
CA ARG A 68 22.29 -15.38 -16.23
C ARG A 68 21.30 -16.53 -16.00
N GLN A 69 21.71 -17.65 -15.38
CA GLN A 69 20.81 -18.76 -15.06
C GLN A 69 19.71 -18.38 -14.05
N PHE A 70 19.99 -17.41 -13.16
CA PHE A 70 19.00 -16.94 -12.16
C PHE A 70 18.09 -15.82 -12.68
N LEU A 71 18.57 -15.06 -13.66
CA LEU A 71 17.87 -13.86 -14.13
C LEU A 71 17.01 -14.11 -15.39
N GLY A 72 17.16 -15.30 -16.00
CA GLY A 72 16.44 -15.67 -17.21
C GLY A 72 17.04 -15.06 -18.49
N SER A 73 16.59 -15.52 -19.65
CA SER A 73 16.90 -14.89 -20.95
C SER A 73 15.82 -13.86 -21.27
N MET A 74 16.21 -12.68 -21.70
CA MET A 74 15.28 -11.68 -22.23
C MET A 74 15.23 -11.80 -23.74
N ASP A 75 14.04 -11.73 -24.30
CA ASP A 75 13.85 -11.70 -25.75
C ASP A 75 14.45 -10.41 -26.33
N LYS A 76 15.03 -10.53 -27.51
CA LYS A 76 15.54 -9.37 -28.24
C LYS A 76 14.36 -8.58 -28.79
N PRO A 77 14.25 -7.27 -28.52
CA PRO A 77 13.20 -6.46 -29.14
C PRO A 77 13.33 -6.44 -30.66
N ASP A 78 12.19 -6.25 -31.33
CA ASP A 78 12.16 -6.16 -32.80
C ASP A 78 12.71 -4.81 -33.28
N VAL A 79 14.02 -4.78 -33.44
CA VAL A 79 14.78 -3.61 -33.89
C VAL A 79 16.00 -4.06 -34.69
N ASP A 80 16.31 -3.33 -35.75
CA ASP A 80 17.46 -3.66 -36.61
C ASP A 80 18.79 -3.32 -35.89
N LEU A 81 18.89 -2.10 -35.35
CA LEU A 81 20.11 -1.62 -34.69
C LEU A 81 19.79 -0.61 -33.58
N ILE A 82 20.45 -0.75 -32.44
CA ILE A 82 20.55 0.32 -31.42
C ILE A 82 22.01 0.45 -31.01
N GLU A 83 22.57 1.66 -31.13
CA GLU A 83 23.92 2.01 -30.69
C GLU A 83 23.90 3.07 -29.62
N GLY A 84 24.99 3.17 -28.83
CA GLY A 84 25.15 4.24 -27.85
C GLY A 84 24.38 4.06 -26.54
N LEU A 85 23.78 2.86 -26.28
CA LEU A 85 23.07 2.60 -25.03
C LEU A 85 24.02 2.59 -23.83
N SER A 86 23.59 3.24 -22.75
CA SER A 86 24.13 3.10 -21.39
C SER A 86 23.36 2.01 -20.62
N PRO A 87 23.88 1.51 -19.48
CA PRO A 87 23.09 0.71 -18.56
C PRO A 87 21.76 1.41 -18.25
N ALA A 88 20.64 0.69 -18.37
CA ALA A 88 19.30 1.26 -18.27
C ALA A 88 18.64 0.90 -16.94
N ILE A 89 17.98 1.89 -16.35
CA ILE A 89 17.15 1.73 -15.14
C ILE A 89 15.75 2.23 -15.47
N SER A 90 14.73 1.38 -15.28
CA SER A 90 13.32 1.79 -15.45
C SER A 90 12.67 2.12 -14.12
N ILE A 91 11.83 3.14 -14.14
CA ILE A 91 11.00 3.54 -13.00
C ILE A 91 9.55 3.60 -13.49
N GLU A 92 8.89 2.43 -13.42
CA GLU A 92 7.52 2.25 -13.89
C GLU A 92 6.50 2.48 -12.78
N GLN A 93 5.26 2.82 -13.15
CA GLN A 93 4.14 3.03 -12.25
C GLN A 93 3.54 1.72 -11.70
N LYS A 94 3.56 0.64 -12.48
CA LYS A 94 2.72 -0.57 -12.27
C LYS A 94 3.08 -1.47 -11.09
N SER A 95 4.20 -1.32 -10.43
CA SER A 95 4.63 -2.25 -9.39
C SER A 95 4.45 -1.70 -7.97
N THR A 96 3.23 -1.68 -7.44
CA THR A 96 3.02 -1.53 -6.00
C THR A 96 3.46 -2.82 -5.30
N ASN A 97 4.34 -2.70 -4.33
CA ASN A 97 4.78 -3.85 -3.53
C ASN A 97 3.62 -4.29 -2.62
N LYS A 98 3.05 -5.46 -2.90
CA LYS A 98 1.94 -6.04 -2.12
C LYS A 98 2.39 -6.74 -0.82
N ASN A 99 3.67 -6.67 -0.49
CA ASN A 99 4.17 -7.28 0.73
C ASN A 99 3.74 -6.44 1.96
N PRO A 100 2.91 -6.94 2.88
CA PRO A 100 2.40 -6.19 4.02
C PRO A 100 3.49 -5.81 5.02
N ARG A 101 4.69 -6.37 4.89
CA ARG A 101 5.86 -6.00 5.71
C ARG A 101 6.65 -4.84 5.14
N SER A 102 6.43 -4.47 3.88
CA SER A 102 7.13 -3.34 3.26
C SER A 102 6.54 -2.02 3.73
N THR A 103 7.41 -1.10 4.16
CA THR A 103 7.08 0.27 4.55
C THR A 103 7.89 1.26 3.73
N VAL A 104 7.51 2.54 3.74
CA VAL A 104 8.32 3.61 3.13
C VAL A 104 9.77 3.54 3.63
N GLY A 105 9.96 3.39 4.94
CA GLY A 105 11.31 3.29 5.54
C GLY A 105 12.14 2.11 5.04
N THR A 106 11.51 0.95 4.76
CA THR A 106 12.24 -0.23 4.24
C THR A 106 12.54 -0.14 2.75
N ILE A 107 11.64 0.45 1.95
CA ILE A 107 11.86 0.62 0.50
C ILE A 107 12.96 1.66 0.24
N THR A 108 13.02 2.70 1.06
CA THR A 108 14.04 3.76 0.97
C THR A 108 15.36 3.39 1.63
N GLU A 109 15.44 2.22 2.25
CA GLU A 109 16.58 1.75 3.07
C GLU A 109 16.86 2.64 4.31
N ILE A 110 16.09 3.70 4.54
CA ILE A 110 16.27 4.59 5.71
C ILE A 110 16.12 3.79 7.00
N TYR A 111 15.20 2.84 7.04
CA TYR A 111 14.98 1.98 8.21
C TYR A 111 16.22 1.15 8.57
N ASP A 112 17.01 0.70 7.59
CA ASP A 112 18.24 -0.05 7.83
C ASP A 112 19.31 0.83 8.48
N TYR A 113 19.40 2.10 8.09
CA TYR A 113 20.26 3.08 8.75
C TYR A 113 19.74 3.44 10.16
N TYR A 114 18.42 3.51 10.37
CA TYR A 114 17.86 3.66 11.73
C TYR A 114 18.26 2.50 12.62
N ARG A 115 18.15 1.25 12.15
CA ARG A 115 18.58 0.07 12.89
C ARG A 115 20.07 0.15 13.28
N LEU A 116 20.92 0.62 12.39
CA LEU A 116 22.35 0.85 12.70
C LEU A 116 22.54 1.95 13.73
N LEU A 117 21.83 3.06 13.61
CA LEU A 117 21.89 4.18 14.55
C LEU A 117 21.51 3.73 15.97
N TYR A 118 20.36 3.04 16.10
CA TYR A 118 19.88 2.54 17.39
C TYR A 118 20.77 1.46 18.00
N ALA A 119 21.41 0.64 17.16
CA ALA A 119 22.35 -0.37 17.63
C ALA A 119 23.68 0.23 18.12
N ARG A 120 24.07 1.43 17.65
CA ARG A 120 25.38 2.03 17.91
C ARG A 120 25.36 3.22 18.87
N ALA A 121 24.28 4.00 18.84
CA ALA A 121 24.09 5.21 19.64
C ALA A 121 22.77 5.20 20.44
N GLY A 122 22.12 4.07 20.58
CA GLY A 122 20.86 3.93 21.31
C GLY A 122 21.07 3.74 22.81
N HIS A 123 20.23 4.39 23.62
CA HIS A 123 20.15 4.25 25.07
C HIS A 123 19.04 3.31 25.45
N ALA A 124 19.39 2.18 26.10
CA ALA A 124 18.42 1.17 26.50
C ALA A 124 17.66 1.61 27.77
N HIS A 125 16.36 1.48 27.75
CA HIS A 125 15.48 1.70 28.91
C HIS A 125 14.67 0.46 29.21
N CYS A 126 14.35 0.27 30.47
CA CYS A 126 13.51 -0.84 30.91
C CYS A 126 12.08 -0.68 30.33
N PRO A 127 11.56 -1.66 29.59
CA PRO A 127 10.23 -1.55 28.99
C PRO A 127 9.08 -1.50 30.02
N LYS A 128 9.37 -1.82 31.29
CA LYS A 128 8.36 -1.83 32.34
C LYS A 128 8.39 -0.57 33.23
N CYS A 129 9.56 -0.10 33.66
CA CYS A 129 9.69 1.05 34.56
C CYS A 129 10.34 2.28 33.92
N GLY A 130 10.80 2.21 32.67
CA GLY A 130 11.41 3.35 31.95
C GLY A 130 12.83 3.72 32.42
N ARG A 131 13.39 3.04 33.40
CA ARG A 131 14.74 3.36 33.88
C ARG A 131 15.79 3.06 32.83
N GLU A 132 16.74 3.99 32.63
CA GLU A 132 17.89 3.79 31.73
C GLU A 132 18.76 2.61 32.23
N ILE A 133 19.12 1.74 31.29
CA ILE A 133 19.94 0.56 31.53
C ILE A 133 21.29 0.80 30.85
N LYS A 134 22.37 0.82 31.65
CA LYS A 134 23.75 0.95 31.16
C LYS A 134 24.54 -0.30 31.48
N GLU A 135 25.34 -0.77 30.53
CA GLU A 135 26.38 -1.75 30.79
C GLU A 135 27.49 -1.08 31.60
N GLN A 136 27.89 -1.71 32.70
CA GLN A 136 28.98 -1.23 33.50
C GLN A 136 30.13 -2.26 33.41
N PRO A 137 31.26 -1.94 32.78
CA PRO A 137 32.46 -2.73 32.84
C PRO A 137 32.86 -2.98 34.29
N VAL A 138 33.46 -4.14 34.58
CA VAL A 138 33.85 -4.51 35.95
C VAL A 138 34.70 -3.43 36.63
N ASP A 139 35.64 -2.86 35.90
CA ASP A 139 36.46 -1.76 36.38
C ASP A 139 35.65 -0.53 36.81
N GLN A 140 34.64 -0.18 36.06
CA GLN A 140 33.76 0.95 36.35
C GLN A 140 32.89 0.69 37.57
N ILE A 141 32.44 -0.57 37.79
CA ILE A 141 31.72 -1.00 38.99
C ILE A 141 32.64 -0.83 40.19
N ILE A 142 33.90 -1.32 40.10
CA ILE A 142 34.91 -1.21 41.13
C ILE A 142 35.21 0.25 41.44
N ASP A 143 35.46 1.08 40.45
CA ASP A 143 35.74 2.52 40.62
C ASP A 143 34.56 3.25 41.32
N SER A 144 33.32 2.89 40.93
CA SER A 144 32.12 3.43 41.56
C SER A 144 32.01 3.05 43.03
N ILE A 145 32.32 1.81 43.38
CA ILE A 145 32.34 1.35 44.79
C ILE A 145 33.48 2.00 45.57
N MET A 146 34.67 2.10 44.96
CA MET A 146 35.85 2.74 45.59
C MET A 146 35.70 4.26 45.76
N SER A 147 34.80 4.89 45.05
CA SER A 147 34.47 6.32 45.20
C SER A 147 33.70 6.63 46.52
N TRP A 148 33.22 5.62 47.19
CA TRP A 148 32.54 5.81 48.48
C TRP A 148 33.54 6.10 49.61
N PRO A 149 33.12 6.77 50.70
CA PRO A 149 34.03 7.16 51.78
C PRO A 149 34.85 6.00 52.34
N GLU A 150 36.11 6.25 52.64
CA GLU A 150 36.99 5.28 53.27
C GLU A 150 36.43 4.86 54.65
N GLY A 151 36.56 3.61 55.00
CA GLY A 151 35.97 3.03 56.20
C GLY A 151 34.52 2.53 56.04
N THR A 152 33.89 2.76 54.86
CA THR A 152 32.54 2.27 54.59
C THR A 152 32.50 0.74 54.59
N LYS A 153 31.62 0.16 55.41
CA LYS A 153 31.37 -1.28 55.44
C LYS A 153 30.40 -1.67 54.34
N ILE A 154 30.83 -2.55 53.45
CA ILE A 154 30.02 -3.02 52.30
C ILE A 154 29.86 -4.53 52.35
N GLN A 155 28.77 -5.02 51.74
CA GLN A 155 28.59 -6.43 51.42
C GLN A 155 28.33 -6.57 49.92
N VAL A 156 29.04 -7.49 49.28
CA VAL A 156 28.87 -7.86 47.87
C VAL A 156 27.96 -9.08 47.84
N LEU A 157 26.79 -8.92 47.21
CA LEU A 157 25.74 -9.93 47.13
C LEU A 157 25.54 -10.34 45.68
N ALA A 158 25.35 -11.64 45.44
CA ALA A 158 24.97 -12.21 44.14
C ALA A 158 23.50 -12.62 44.12
N PRO A 159 22.59 -11.89 43.46
CA PRO A 159 21.17 -12.18 43.43
C PRO A 159 20.85 -13.31 42.45
N VAL A 160 20.95 -14.59 42.93
CA VAL A 160 20.76 -15.78 42.08
C VAL A 160 19.29 -16.10 41.79
N ILE A 161 18.38 -15.73 42.71
CA ILE A 161 16.92 -15.81 42.50
C ILE A 161 16.29 -14.47 42.88
N ARG A 162 15.40 -13.98 42.04
CA ARG A 162 14.66 -12.72 42.26
C ARG A 162 13.17 -12.94 41.98
N GLY A 163 12.37 -12.95 43.03
CA GLY A 163 10.91 -13.02 42.98
C GLY A 163 10.32 -14.22 42.23
N LYS A 164 11.00 -15.37 42.23
CA LYS A 164 10.52 -16.61 41.58
C LYS A 164 9.92 -17.58 42.61
N LYS A 165 8.84 -18.28 42.23
CA LYS A 165 8.25 -19.37 43.03
C LYS A 165 9.10 -20.62 42.93
N GLY A 166 9.19 -21.37 44.01
CA GLY A 166 9.89 -22.64 44.04
C GLY A 166 10.69 -22.85 45.34
N GLU A 167 11.07 -24.08 45.63
CA GLU A 167 11.91 -24.44 46.80
C GLU A 167 13.39 -24.09 46.60
N HIS A 168 13.84 -23.91 45.35
CA HIS A 168 15.22 -23.56 44.95
C HIS A 168 16.34 -24.35 45.63
N ALA A 169 16.06 -25.58 46.11
CA ALA A 169 17.01 -26.42 46.90
C ALA A 169 18.32 -26.65 46.14
N LYS A 170 18.27 -26.93 44.84
CA LYS A 170 19.47 -27.16 44.02
C LYS A 170 20.39 -25.93 43.99
N ILE A 171 19.87 -24.72 43.91
CA ILE A 171 20.66 -23.48 43.86
C ILE A 171 21.34 -23.23 45.21
N ILE A 172 20.65 -23.56 46.30
CA ILE A 172 21.20 -23.47 47.65
C ILE A 172 22.33 -24.50 47.83
N GLU A 173 22.13 -25.74 47.39
CA GLU A 173 23.17 -26.78 47.40
C GLU A 173 24.39 -26.40 46.53
N ASP A 174 24.18 -25.88 45.35
CA ASP A 174 25.26 -25.47 44.45
C ASP A 174 26.07 -24.30 45.07
N ALA A 175 25.41 -23.37 45.78
CA ALA A 175 26.07 -22.31 46.51
C ALA A 175 26.89 -22.86 47.70
N GLN A 176 26.37 -23.84 48.44
CA GLN A 176 27.11 -24.55 49.52
C GLN A 176 28.34 -25.25 48.96
N LYS A 177 28.21 -26.02 47.88
CA LYS A 177 29.33 -26.72 47.21
C LYS A 177 30.39 -25.75 46.67
N SER A 178 30.01 -24.54 46.31
CA SER A 178 30.94 -23.48 45.88
C SER A 178 31.63 -22.75 47.07
N GLY A 179 31.37 -23.15 48.31
CA GLY A 179 32.04 -22.64 49.49
C GLY A 179 31.44 -21.37 50.11
N PHE A 180 30.25 -20.93 49.63
CA PHE A 180 29.59 -19.80 50.24
C PHE A 180 28.92 -20.19 51.55
N ILE A 181 29.05 -19.35 52.59
CA ILE A 181 28.63 -19.61 53.93
C ILE A 181 27.26 -19.00 54.26
N ARG A 182 26.89 -17.89 53.60
CA ARG A 182 25.70 -17.11 53.93
C ARG A 182 24.95 -16.68 52.70
N ALA A 183 23.63 -16.61 52.83
CA ALA A 183 22.74 -15.97 51.84
C ALA A 183 21.75 -15.04 52.55
N ARG A 184 21.28 -14.04 51.84
CA ARG A 184 20.12 -13.24 52.24
C ARG A 184 18.91 -13.79 51.52
N ILE A 185 17.95 -14.36 52.25
CA ILE A 185 16.73 -14.96 51.72
C ILE A 185 15.55 -14.12 52.17
N ASP A 186 14.80 -13.58 51.24
CA ASP A 186 13.67 -12.71 51.49
C ASP A 186 13.99 -11.55 52.45
N GLY A 187 15.21 -11.00 52.32
CA GLY A 187 15.71 -9.91 53.15
C GLY A 187 16.33 -10.36 54.49
N VAL A 188 16.25 -11.64 54.85
CA VAL A 188 16.80 -12.18 56.11
C VAL A 188 18.12 -12.89 55.87
N MET A 189 19.16 -12.53 56.64
CA MET A 189 20.46 -13.19 56.57
C MET A 189 20.39 -14.58 57.20
N THR A 190 20.69 -15.61 56.40
CA THR A 190 20.59 -17.01 56.78
C THR A 190 21.93 -17.72 56.54
N SER A 191 22.35 -18.59 57.41
CA SER A 191 23.52 -19.50 57.21
C SER A 191 23.13 -20.56 56.21
N LEU A 192 23.97 -20.81 55.19
CA LEU A 192 23.76 -21.90 54.26
C LEU A 192 23.98 -23.29 54.82
N ASP A 193 24.63 -23.40 56.03
CA ASP A 193 24.82 -24.67 56.74
C ASP A 193 23.53 -25.19 57.39
N ASP A 194 22.52 -24.35 57.59
CA ASP A 194 21.19 -24.68 58.05
C ASP A 194 20.36 -25.42 57.04
N SER A 195 19.46 -26.31 57.48
CA SER A 195 18.50 -26.96 56.56
C SER A 195 17.42 -25.98 56.12
N ILE A 196 17.67 -25.29 55.01
CA ILE A 196 16.77 -24.26 54.42
C ILE A 196 15.65 -24.93 53.62
N LYS A 197 14.40 -24.77 54.08
CA LYS A 197 13.20 -25.20 53.36
C LYS A 197 12.36 -23.98 52.97
N LEU A 198 12.23 -23.75 51.69
CA LEU A 198 11.42 -22.65 51.15
C LEU A 198 10.05 -23.13 50.68
N ASP A 199 9.05 -22.26 50.80
CA ASP A 199 7.69 -22.57 50.41
C ASP A 199 7.55 -22.54 48.88
N LYS A 200 7.23 -23.68 48.28
CA LYS A 200 7.08 -23.84 46.81
C LYS A 200 6.06 -22.88 46.17
N GLN A 201 5.07 -22.41 46.95
CA GLN A 201 3.99 -21.56 46.43
C GLN A 201 4.30 -20.06 46.53
N LYS A 202 5.29 -19.67 47.34
CA LYS A 202 5.71 -18.29 47.54
C LYS A 202 6.80 -17.88 46.55
N LYS A 203 6.89 -16.57 46.28
CA LYS A 203 7.98 -15.97 45.54
C LYS A 203 9.14 -15.72 46.52
N HIS A 204 10.34 -16.19 46.17
CA HIS A 204 11.54 -16.00 46.97
C HIS A 204 12.56 -15.16 46.21
N THR A 205 13.35 -14.39 46.96
CA THR A 205 14.57 -13.70 46.50
C THR A 205 15.74 -14.24 47.29
N ILE A 206 16.74 -14.82 46.61
CA ILE A 206 17.93 -15.45 47.22
C ILE A 206 19.15 -14.70 46.68
N GLU A 207 19.93 -14.14 47.59
CA GLU A 207 21.16 -13.41 47.32
C GLU A 207 22.30 -14.03 48.10
N ILE A 208 23.30 -14.56 47.40
CA ILE A 208 24.49 -15.16 48.03
C ILE A 208 25.39 -14.04 48.48
N VAL A 209 25.85 -14.07 49.73
CA VAL A 209 26.85 -13.13 50.26
C VAL A 209 28.23 -13.59 49.82
N VAL A 210 28.81 -12.89 48.84
CA VAL A 210 30.11 -13.24 48.29
C VAL A 210 31.22 -12.74 49.17
N ASP A 211 31.17 -11.47 49.63
CA ASP A 211 32.19 -10.92 50.49
C ASP A 211 31.65 -9.76 51.39
N ARG A 212 32.37 -9.49 52.46
CA ARG A 212 32.15 -8.36 53.38
C ARG A 212 33.44 -7.57 53.49
N ILE A 213 33.46 -6.34 53.00
CA ILE A 213 34.68 -5.56 52.86
C ILE A 213 34.51 -4.20 53.57
N VAL A 214 35.58 -3.73 54.21
CA VAL A 214 35.68 -2.34 54.67
C VAL A 214 36.55 -1.58 53.64
N LEU A 215 36.01 -0.55 53.05
CA LEU A 215 36.70 0.20 51.98
C LEU A 215 37.93 0.91 52.51
N GLY A 216 39.06 0.81 51.80
CA GLY A 216 40.33 1.39 52.10
C GLY A 216 41.29 1.30 50.89
N PRO A 217 42.48 1.92 50.94
CA PRO A 217 43.33 2.01 49.77
C PRO A 217 43.82 0.67 49.20
N ASP A 218 43.97 -0.39 50.06
CA ASP A 218 44.57 -1.68 49.65
C ASP A 218 43.54 -2.75 49.29
N VAL A 219 42.23 -2.43 49.30
CA VAL A 219 41.19 -3.47 49.10
C VAL A 219 40.76 -3.63 47.63
N ARG A 220 41.30 -2.83 46.70
CA ARG A 220 40.87 -2.84 45.30
C ARG A 220 40.93 -4.22 44.64
N LYS A 221 42.03 -4.97 44.89
CA LYS A 221 42.21 -6.32 44.32
C LYS A 221 41.19 -7.30 44.87
N ARG A 222 40.97 -7.31 46.18
CA ARG A 222 39.98 -8.15 46.85
C ARG A 222 38.56 -7.83 46.40
N LEU A 223 38.26 -6.54 46.25
CA LEU A 223 36.97 -6.09 45.74
C LEU A 223 36.76 -6.54 44.28
N ALA A 224 37.78 -6.49 43.42
CA ALA A 224 37.72 -6.99 42.08
C ALA A 224 37.39 -8.47 42.02
N ASP A 225 38.11 -9.30 42.74
CA ASP A 225 37.86 -10.74 42.81
C ASP A 225 36.46 -11.07 43.34
N SER A 226 35.96 -10.31 44.32
CA SER A 226 34.62 -10.49 44.88
C SER A 226 33.52 -10.04 43.92
N VAL A 227 33.70 -8.92 43.21
CA VAL A 227 32.78 -8.44 42.20
C VAL A 227 32.69 -9.42 41.02
N GLU A 228 33.84 -9.90 40.50
CA GLU A 228 33.85 -10.89 39.43
C GLU A 228 33.16 -12.17 39.82
N THR A 229 33.43 -12.71 41.04
CA THR A 229 32.78 -13.91 41.58
C THR A 229 31.26 -13.72 41.69
N ALA A 230 30.81 -12.55 42.17
CA ALA A 230 29.40 -12.20 42.29
C ALA A 230 28.70 -12.10 40.92
N LEU A 231 29.35 -11.44 39.94
CA LEU A 231 28.85 -11.30 38.57
C LEU A 231 28.71 -12.68 37.89
N GLN A 232 29.69 -13.56 38.05
CA GLN A 232 29.64 -14.93 37.52
C GLN A 232 28.50 -15.73 38.15
N SER A 233 28.33 -15.64 39.47
CA SER A 233 27.32 -16.41 40.22
C SER A 233 25.88 -15.94 39.91
N ALA A 234 25.68 -14.65 39.69
CA ALA A 234 24.36 -14.06 39.49
C ALA A 234 24.12 -13.54 38.05
N ASN A 235 24.78 -14.17 37.08
CA ASN A 235 24.52 -13.92 35.65
C ASN A 235 24.72 -12.46 35.21
N GLY A 236 25.71 -11.77 35.82
CA GLY A 236 26.12 -10.41 35.49
C GLY A 236 25.42 -9.30 36.28
N ILE A 237 24.74 -9.61 37.38
CA ILE A 237 24.10 -8.63 38.28
C ILE A 237 24.68 -8.81 39.67
N ILE A 238 25.00 -7.70 40.33
CA ILE A 238 25.41 -7.69 41.74
C ILE A 238 24.63 -6.64 42.54
N VAL A 239 24.48 -6.87 43.80
CA VAL A 239 23.96 -5.93 44.79
C VAL A 239 25.05 -5.63 45.77
N VAL A 240 25.37 -4.37 45.95
CA VAL A 240 26.34 -3.96 47.00
C VAL A 240 25.59 -3.14 48.04
N THR A 241 25.56 -3.64 49.26
CA THR A 241 24.98 -2.89 50.36
C THR A 241 26.04 -2.05 51.05
N LYS A 242 25.71 -0.84 51.47
CA LYS A 242 26.55 0.04 52.29
C LYS A 242 25.74 0.56 53.48
N ARG A 243 26.43 0.72 54.61
CA ARG A 243 25.77 1.26 55.81
C ARG A 243 26.04 2.77 55.89
N VAL A 244 24.98 3.56 55.91
CA VAL A 244 25.02 5.02 56.02
C VAL A 244 24.05 5.42 57.14
N GLU A 245 24.56 6.05 58.19
CA GLU A 245 23.73 6.53 59.33
C GLU A 245 22.78 5.46 59.94
N ASP A 246 23.30 4.25 60.16
CA ASP A 246 22.56 3.08 60.64
C ASP A 246 21.48 2.49 59.72
N LYS A 247 21.36 3.02 58.48
CA LYS A 247 20.52 2.41 57.43
C LYS A 247 21.39 1.69 56.42
N GLU A 248 20.93 0.50 56.03
CA GLU A 248 21.51 -0.24 54.92
C GLU A 248 20.93 0.28 53.60
N VAL A 249 21.82 0.75 52.71
CA VAL A 249 21.48 1.26 51.37
C VAL A 249 21.99 0.26 50.36
N GLU A 250 21.12 -0.19 49.49
CA GLU A 250 21.44 -1.13 48.41
C GLU A 250 21.74 -0.38 47.11
N VAL A 251 22.83 -0.72 46.46
CA VAL A 251 23.20 -0.21 45.13
C VAL A 251 23.37 -1.39 44.20
N PHE A 252 22.62 -1.36 43.13
CA PHE A 252 22.63 -2.37 42.09
C PHE A 252 23.61 -2.01 40.97
N PHE A 253 24.43 -3.00 40.57
CA PHE A 253 25.30 -2.87 39.41
C PHE A 253 25.00 -4.04 38.44
N SER A 254 25.13 -3.80 37.15
CA SER A 254 24.93 -4.83 36.13
C SER A 254 26.00 -4.74 35.05
N GLN A 255 26.66 -5.86 34.81
CA GLN A 255 27.57 -6.01 33.65
C GLN A 255 26.82 -6.32 32.37
N LYS A 256 25.54 -6.70 32.44
CA LYS A 256 24.65 -6.95 31.30
C LYS A 256 23.55 -5.90 31.29
N ASN A 257 22.97 -5.66 30.10
CA ASN A 257 21.82 -4.76 29.90
C ASN A 257 20.58 -5.28 30.65
N ALA A 258 20.56 -5.21 31.99
CA ALA A 258 19.46 -5.67 32.83
C ALA A 258 18.99 -4.55 33.76
N CYS A 259 17.66 -4.40 33.87
CA CYS A 259 17.05 -3.45 34.79
C CYS A 259 17.27 -3.94 36.26
N PRO A 260 17.88 -3.14 37.11
CA PRO A 260 18.09 -3.53 38.51
C PRO A 260 16.76 -3.70 39.27
N ASP A 261 15.73 -2.94 38.99
CA ASP A 261 14.46 -2.96 39.70
C ASP A 261 13.52 -4.06 39.23
N CYS A 262 13.40 -4.25 37.91
CA CYS A 262 12.43 -5.17 37.30
C CYS A 262 13.02 -6.53 36.95
N GLY A 263 14.35 -6.67 36.92
CA GLY A 263 15.03 -7.90 36.51
C GLY A 263 14.88 -8.24 35.02
N ILE A 264 14.37 -7.32 34.22
CA ILE A 264 14.20 -7.49 32.76
C ILE A 264 15.55 -7.25 32.12
N SER A 265 16.02 -8.21 31.32
CA SER A 265 17.25 -8.10 30.54
C SER A 265 16.92 -7.63 29.11
N VAL A 266 17.58 -6.59 28.67
CA VAL A 266 17.54 -6.14 27.27
C VAL A 266 18.66 -6.87 26.53
N PRO A 267 18.37 -7.52 25.38
CA PRO A 267 19.40 -8.16 24.56
C PRO A 267 20.46 -7.15 24.12
N GLU A 268 21.63 -7.63 23.73
CA GLU A 268 22.68 -6.82 23.13
C GLU A 268 22.12 -6.02 21.95
N LEU A 269 22.46 -4.72 21.91
CA LEU A 269 21.96 -3.79 20.89
C LEU A 269 22.60 -4.09 19.53
N GLN A 270 22.02 -5.02 18.80
CA GLN A 270 22.42 -5.41 17.45
C GLN A 270 21.34 -4.95 16.45
N PRO A 271 21.68 -4.63 15.18
CA PRO A 271 20.71 -4.19 14.18
C PRO A 271 19.53 -5.15 13.98
N ARG A 272 19.72 -6.47 14.22
CA ARG A 272 18.65 -7.47 14.13
C ARG A 272 17.58 -7.32 15.23
N LEU A 273 17.89 -6.72 16.38
CA LEU A 273 16.94 -6.44 17.46
C LEU A 273 15.87 -5.43 17.00
N PHE A 274 16.24 -4.51 16.13
CA PHE A 274 15.38 -3.47 15.61
C PHE A 274 14.71 -3.84 14.27
N SER A 275 14.78 -5.11 13.86
CA SER A 275 14.16 -5.60 12.62
C SER A 275 12.85 -6.30 12.90
N PHE A 276 11.75 -5.75 12.40
CA PHE A 276 10.44 -6.43 12.45
C PHE A 276 10.32 -7.58 11.43
N ASN A 277 11.27 -7.71 10.48
CA ASN A 277 11.36 -8.84 9.55
C ASN A 277 12.19 -10.01 10.10
N ASN A 278 12.81 -9.83 11.27
CA ASN A 278 13.61 -10.87 11.92
C ASN A 278 12.90 -11.32 13.20
N PRO A 279 12.75 -12.64 13.44
CA PRO A 279 12.09 -13.15 14.67
C PRO A 279 12.71 -12.66 15.98
N PHE A 280 13.99 -12.24 15.94
CA PHE A 280 14.69 -11.72 17.11
C PHE A 280 14.17 -10.34 17.56
N GLY A 281 13.74 -9.48 16.64
CA GLY A 281 13.23 -8.15 16.93
C GLY A 281 11.72 -8.00 16.76
N ALA A 282 11.09 -8.88 15.97
CA ALA A 282 9.67 -8.82 15.67
C ALA A 282 8.80 -9.10 16.90
N CYS A 283 7.67 -8.45 16.99
CA CYS A 283 6.61 -8.79 17.94
C CYS A 283 6.23 -10.27 17.79
N PRO A 284 6.27 -11.09 18.83
CA PRO A 284 6.04 -12.52 18.74
C PRO A 284 4.60 -12.87 18.36
N GLU A 285 3.65 -11.98 18.64
CA GLU A 285 2.23 -12.21 18.41
C GLU A 285 1.81 -11.95 16.95
N CYS A 286 2.23 -10.82 16.36
CA CYS A 286 1.93 -10.47 14.96
C CYS A 286 3.08 -10.79 13.98
N THR A 287 4.18 -11.36 14.47
CA THR A 287 5.38 -11.69 13.69
C THR A 287 5.92 -10.51 12.85
N GLY A 288 5.80 -9.29 13.40
CA GLY A 288 6.28 -8.05 12.76
C GLY A 288 5.32 -7.38 11.78
N LEU A 289 4.09 -7.87 11.65
CA LEU A 289 3.07 -7.25 10.78
C LEU A 289 2.47 -5.98 11.41
N GLY A 290 2.44 -5.88 12.73
CA GLY A 290 1.78 -4.78 13.46
C GLY A 290 0.25 -4.88 13.49
N GLN A 291 -0.30 -5.73 12.65
CA GLN A 291 -1.74 -5.90 12.44
C GLN A 291 -2.11 -7.38 12.49
N LYS A 292 -3.37 -7.63 12.75
CA LYS A 292 -3.98 -8.96 12.69
C LYS A 292 -5.33 -8.89 12.01
N MET A 293 -5.66 -9.94 11.27
CA MET A 293 -7.00 -10.14 10.75
C MET A 293 -7.85 -10.74 11.89
N GLU A 294 -8.85 -10.00 12.35
CA GLU A 294 -9.73 -10.42 13.45
C GLU A 294 -11.19 -10.43 13.01
N TRP A 295 -12.00 -11.28 13.67
CA TRP A 295 -13.43 -11.33 13.42
C TRP A 295 -14.09 -10.03 13.88
N ASP A 296 -14.79 -9.38 12.96
CA ASP A 296 -15.43 -8.09 13.23
C ASP A 296 -16.89 -8.28 13.62
N VAL A 297 -17.19 -8.01 14.88
CA VAL A 297 -18.56 -8.11 15.42
C VAL A 297 -19.52 -7.23 14.64
N LYS A 298 -19.13 -6.04 14.19
CA LYS A 298 -19.98 -5.14 13.40
C LYS A 298 -20.23 -5.64 11.98
N LYS A 299 -19.32 -6.42 11.40
CA LYS A 299 -19.55 -7.09 10.11
C LYS A 299 -20.39 -8.35 10.26
N ILE A 300 -20.29 -9.04 11.39
CA ILE A 300 -21.08 -10.23 11.70
C ILE A 300 -22.52 -9.82 12.07
N ILE A 301 -22.68 -8.78 12.88
CA ILE A 301 -23.97 -8.16 13.26
C ILE A 301 -23.94 -6.69 12.84
N PRO A 302 -24.32 -6.39 11.58
CA PRO A 302 -24.30 -5.00 11.07
C PRO A 302 -25.28 -4.06 11.77
N ASP A 303 -26.39 -4.59 12.29
CA ASP A 303 -27.44 -3.83 12.92
C ASP A 303 -27.97 -4.58 14.15
N SER A 304 -27.54 -4.21 15.33
CA SER A 304 -27.93 -4.84 16.59
C SER A 304 -29.36 -4.50 17.03
N SER A 305 -29.99 -3.46 16.46
CA SER A 305 -31.37 -3.11 16.71
C SER A 305 -32.38 -4.07 16.09
N LYS A 306 -31.91 -4.93 15.20
CA LYS A 306 -32.69 -5.97 14.54
C LYS A 306 -32.62 -7.30 15.28
N SER A 307 -33.65 -8.11 15.08
CA SER A 307 -33.68 -9.49 15.47
C SER A 307 -33.01 -10.41 14.40
N PHE A 308 -32.79 -11.68 14.74
CA PHE A 308 -32.26 -12.67 13.78
C PHE A 308 -33.17 -12.80 12.56
N ASN A 309 -34.49 -12.89 12.77
CA ASN A 309 -35.45 -13.01 11.68
C ASN A 309 -35.56 -11.74 10.81
N GLU A 310 -35.18 -10.58 11.34
CA GLU A 310 -35.08 -9.32 10.61
C GLU A 310 -33.70 -9.11 9.94
N GLY A 311 -32.77 -10.09 10.06
CA GLY A 311 -31.49 -10.08 9.40
C GLY A 311 -30.34 -9.39 10.18
N ALA A 312 -30.38 -9.40 11.51
CA ALA A 312 -29.29 -8.92 12.35
C ALA A 312 -27.96 -9.62 12.06
N LEU A 313 -27.99 -10.91 11.78
CA LEU A 313 -26.80 -11.74 11.58
C LEU A 313 -26.50 -11.93 10.08
N ALA A 314 -25.39 -11.39 9.61
CA ALA A 314 -25.03 -11.29 8.18
C ALA A 314 -24.86 -12.64 7.45
N PHE A 315 -24.67 -13.74 8.15
CA PHE A 315 -24.56 -15.09 7.58
C PHE A 315 -25.76 -15.99 7.88
N TYR A 316 -26.75 -15.51 8.59
CA TYR A 316 -27.99 -16.21 8.86
C TYR A 316 -28.99 -15.96 7.72
N ASN A 317 -29.62 -17.04 7.24
CA ASN A 317 -30.71 -16.95 6.29
C ASN A 317 -31.94 -17.62 6.89
N PRO A 318 -32.97 -16.86 7.28
CA PRO A 318 -34.19 -17.40 7.86
C PRO A 318 -34.99 -18.31 6.88
N GLU A 319 -34.81 -18.11 5.57
CA GLU A 319 -35.45 -18.97 4.55
C GLU A 319 -34.78 -20.35 4.41
N SER A 320 -33.56 -20.49 4.95
CA SER A 320 -32.89 -21.79 4.96
C SER A 320 -33.33 -22.62 6.15
N GLU A 321 -34.11 -23.68 5.89
CA GLU A 321 -34.65 -24.57 6.93
C GLU A 321 -33.55 -25.11 7.86
N TRP A 322 -32.39 -25.42 7.30
CA TRP A 322 -31.23 -25.88 8.09
C TRP A 322 -30.69 -24.78 9.02
N ASN A 323 -30.51 -23.55 8.51
CA ASN A 323 -30.04 -22.43 9.33
C ASN A 323 -31.05 -22.05 10.41
N HIS A 324 -32.32 -21.98 10.01
CA HIS A 324 -33.41 -21.60 10.92
C HIS A 324 -33.55 -22.59 12.07
N SER A 325 -33.68 -23.93 11.78
CA SER A 325 -33.79 -24.93 12.83
C SER A 325 -32.58 -25.01 13.77
N MET A 326 -31.37 -24.82 13.23
CA MET A 326 -30.16 -24.76 14.06
C MET A 326 -30.17 -23.56 15.02
N PHE A 327 -30.43 -22.33 14.49
CA PHE A 327 -30.46 -21.14 15.32
C PHE A 327 -31.67 -21.09 16.25
N GLN A 328 -32.79 -21.71 15.90
CA GLN A 328 -33.89 -21.91 16.81
C GLN A 328 -33.48 -22.74 18.03
N ALA A 329 -32.75 -23.83 17.83
CA ALA A 329 -32.22 -24.64 18.93
C ALA A 329 -31.17 -23.89 19.76
N VAL A 330 -30.36 -23.01 19.15
CA VAL A 330 -29.45 -22.12 19.86
C VAL A 330 -30.21 -21.13 20.74
N ALA A 331 -31.29 -20.54 20.23
CA ALA A 331 -32.14 -19.60 20.96
C ALA A 331 -32.85 -20.27 22.13
N GLU A 332 -33.41 -21.47 21.92
CA GLU A 332 -34.07 -22.25 22.97
C GLU A 332 -33.10 -22.58 24.11
N GLU A 333 -31.93 -23.12 23.81
CA GLU A 333 -30.91 -23.46 24.83
C GLU A 333 -30.32 -22.18 25.46
N GLY A 334 -30.22 -21.09 24.70
CA GLY A 334 -29.73 -19.77 25.15
C GLY A 334 -30.77 -19.00 25.98
N GLY A 335 -32.05 -19.39 25.95
CA GLY A 335 -33.16 -18.76 26.65
C GLY A 335 -33.55 -17.38 26.05
N PHE A 336 -33.52 -17.26 24.73
CA PHE A 336 -33.94 -16.04 23.99
C PHE A 336 -34.78 -16.41 22.76
N SER A 337 -35.47 -15.45 22.16
CA SER A 337 -36.22 -15.65 20.90
C SER A 337 -35.41 -15.10 19.70
N LEU A 338 -35.58 -15.75 18.54
CA LEU A 338 -35.05 -15.24 17.27
C LEU A 338 -35.68 -13.91 16.82
N ASP A 339 -36.78 -13.50 17.44
CA ASP A 339 -37.46 -12.22 17.22
C ASP A 339 -36.98 -11.13 18.21
N THR A 340 -36.08 -11.46 19.15
CA THR A 340 -35.51 -10.49 20.07
C THR A 340 -34.37 -9.73 19.39
N PRO A 341 -34.40 -8.37 19.37
CA PRO A 341 -33.27 -7.57 18.91
C PRO A 341 -31.98 -7.94 19.66
N VAL A 342 -30.87 -8.00 18.93
CA VAL A 342 -29.60 -8.50 19.51
C VAL A 342 -29.11 -7.61 20.66
N GLU A 343 -29.35 -6.30 20.60
CA GLU A 343 -29.00 -5.35 21.67
C GLU A 343 -29.80 -5.56 22.97
N ASN A 344 -30.96 -6.22 22.90
CA ASN A 344 -31.82 -6.51 24.04
C ASN A 344 -31.51 -7.86 24.72
N LEU A 345 -30.55 -8.63 24.18
CA LEU A 345 -30.09 -9.85 24.82
C LEU A 345 -29.35 -9.56 26.13
N SER A 346 -29.67 -10.36 27.16
CA SER A 346 -28.90 -10.26 28.42
C SER A 346 -27.43 -10.61 28.21
N LYS A 347 -26.56 -10.19 29.13
CA LYS A 347 -25.13 -10.49 29.05
C LYS A 347 -24.86 -12.01 28.98
N GLU A 348 -25.63 -12.81 29.70
CA GLU A 348 -25.48 -14.28 29.69
C GLU A 348 -25.94 -14.90 28.39
N GLN A 349 -27.04 -14.40 27.79
CA GLN A 349 -27.55 -14.81 26.48
C GLN A 349 -26.55 -14.44 25.36
N SER A 350 -26.05 -13.22 25.42
CA SER A 350 -25.03 -12.73 24.49
C SER A 350 -23.71 -13.53 24.60
N ASP A 351 -23.25 -13.82 25.83
CA ASP A 351 -22.04 -14.62 26.03
C ASP A 351 -22.19 -16.06 25.50
N PHE A 352 -23.36 -16.69 25.75
CA PHE A 352 -23.68 -18.00 25.18
C PHE A 352 -23.69 -17.96 23.65
N LEU A 353 -24.27 -16.94 23.07
CA LEU A 353 -24.36 -16.76 21.61
C LEU A 353 -22.95 -16.67 20.97
N TRP A 354 -22.08 -15.83 21.55
CA TRP A 354 -20.73 -15.58 21.02
C TRP A 354 -19.71 -16.66 21.33
N ASN A 355 -19.69 -17.15 22.57
CA ASN A 355 -18.63 -18.01 23.10
C ASN A 355 -19.08 -19.46 23.30
N GLY A 356 -20.38 -19.72 23.20
CA GLY A 356 -20.96 -21.05 23.45
C GLY A 356 -21.12 -21.37 24.95
N GLY A 357 -21.64 -22.56 25.24
CA GLY A 357 -21.95 -23.04 26.60
C GLY A 357 -21.02 -24.13 27.13
N GLY A 358 -19.93 -24.46 26.41
CA GLY A 358 -19.07 -25.59 26.72
C GLY A 358 -19.74 -26.95 26.38
N GLU A 359 -19.10 -28.06 26.81
CA GLU A 359 -19.56 -29.41 26.48
C GLU A 359 -20.87 -29.78 27.16
N ASN A 360 -21.27 -29.07 28.22
CA ASN A 360 -22.45 -29.39 29.02
C ASN A 360 -23.74 -28.77 28.46
N ARG A 361 -23.67 -27.77 27.59
CA ARG A 361 -24.84 -27.13 26.95
C ARG A 361 -24.92 -27.55 25.49
N LYS A 362 -25.78 -28.53 25.21
CA LYS A 362 -25.96 -29.11 23.87
C LYS A 362 -27.21 -28.57 23.25
N ILE A 363 -27.12 -28.15 21.99
CA ILE A 363 -28.26 -27.84 21.13
C ILE A 363 -28.70 -29.08 20.38
N HIS A 364 -29.98 -29.30 20.32
CA HIS A 364 -30.61 -30.40 19.59
C HIS A 364 -31.54 -29.84 18.53
N TRP A 365 -31.34 -30.24 17.26
CA TRP A 365 -32.25 -29.83 16.17
C TRP A 365 -32.43 -30.93 15.15
N ILE A 366 -33.60 -30.91 14.51
CA ILE A 366 -33.99 -31.83 13.46
C ILE A 366 -34.13 -31.04 12.16
N TYR A 367 -33.50 -31.52 11.10
CA TYR A 367 -33.57 -30.94 9.78
C TYR A 367 -34.14 -31.91 8.76
N LYS A 368 -35.14 -31.48 7.97
CA LYS A 368 -35.73 -32.24 6.88
C LYS A 368 -34.87 -32.10 5.63
N LYS A 369 -34.43 -33.22 5.04
CA LYS A 369 -33.61 -33.19 3.84
C LYS A 369 -34.39 -32.64 2.65
N GLN A 370 -33.79 -31.78 1.85
CA GLN A 370 -34.40 -31.22 0.61
C GLN A 370 -34.78 -32.29 -0.42
N SER A 371 -34.21 -33.50 -0.36
CA SER A 371 -34.57 -34.64 -1.20
C SER A 371 -35.96 -35.25 -0.89
N GLY A 372 -36.63 -34.76 0.14
CA GLY A 372 -37.97 -35.21 0.52
C GLY A 372 -38.05 -36.51 1.32
N GLU A 373 -36.97 -37.29 1.41
CA GLU A 373 -36.88 -38.54 2.15
C GLU A 373 -35.92 -38.42 3.34
N GLY A 374 -36.48 -38.40 4.55
CA GLY A 374 -35.74 -38.51 5.81
C GLY A 374 -35.43 -37.24 6.54
N TYR A 375 -35.22 -37.37 7.83
CA TYR A 375 -34.81 -36.34 8.75
C TYR A 375 -33.34 -36.60 9.16
N SER A 376 -32.59 -35.56 9.40
CA SER A 376 -31.27 -35.63 10.06
C SER A 376 -31.38 -34.97 11.42
N GLU A 377 -30.97 -35.68 12.46
CA GLU A 377 -31.00 -35.23 13.85
C GLU A 377 -29.57 -34.92 14.30
N TYR A 378 -29.43 -33.82 14.96
CA TYR A 378 -28.13 -33.34 15.45
C TYR A 378 -28.23 -33.01 16.94
N ASN A 379 -27.23 -33.44 17.68
CA ASN A 379 -27.10 -33.16 19.11
C ASN A 379 -25.62 -32.85 19.41
N ARG A 380 -25.28 -31.60 19.55
CA ARG A 380 -23.90 -31.19 19.80
C ARG A 380 -23.83 -29.93 20.66
N ALA A 381 -22.68 -29.71 21.31
CA ALA A 381 -22.42 -28.50 22.01
C ALA A 381 -22.41 -27.30 21.02
N TRP A 382 -23.01 -26.18 21.43
CA TRP A 382 -22.89 -24.92 20.67
C TRP A 382 -21.53 -24.29 20.93
N PRO A 383 -20.67 -24.16 19.90
CA PRO A 383 -19.31 -23.66 20.08
C PRO A 383 -19.22 -22.13 20.18
N GLY A 384 -20.34 -21.41 19.96
CA GLY A 384 -20.41 -19.98 19.77
C GLY A 384 -20.14 -19.53 18.32
N ILE A 385 -20.62 -18.33 17.99
CA ILE A 385 -20.49 -17.75 16.63
C ILE A 385 -19.04 -17.71 16.18
N ILE A 386 -18.12 -17.18 17.02
CA ILE A 386 -16.72 -17.01 16.64
C ILE A 386 -16.05 -18.36 16.32
N SER A 387 -16.34 -19.39 17.14
CA SER A 387 -15.75 -20.72 16.92
C SER A 387 -16.35 -21.40 15.69
N ASP A 388 -17.64 -21.21 15.40
CA ASP A 388 -18.29 -21.73 14.20
C ASP A 388 -17.73 -21.04 12.93
N MET A 389 -17.51 -19.74 12.99
CA MET A 389 -16.89 -18.97 11.89
C MET A 389 -15.43 -19.38 11.66
N LYS A 390 -14.64 -19.60 12.72
CA LYS A 390 -13.27 -20.15 12.61
C LYS A 390 -13.25 -21.51 11.93
N ARG A 391 -14.19 -22.39 12.28
CA ARG A 391 -14.33 -23.69 11.65
C ARG A 391 -14.67 -23.56 10.15
N ARG A 392 -15.67 -22.73 9.79
CA ARG A 392 -16.04 -22.48 8.39
C ARG A 392 -14.88 -21.93 7.57
N TYR A 393 -14.05 -21.08 8.17
CA TYR A 393 -12.84 -20.56 7.54
C TYR A 393 -11.78 -21.65 7.33
N ALA A 394 -11.58 -22.52 8.33
CA ALA A 394 -10.66 -23.65 8.22
C ALA A 394 -11.11 -24.70 7.18
N ASP A 395 -12.42 -24.96 7.12
CA ASP A 395 -13.04 -25.94 6.21
C ASP A 395 -13.27 -25.38 4.79
N ALA A 396 -12.93 -24.10 4.55
CA ALA A 396 -13.16 -23.44 3.26
C ALA A 396 -12.33 -24.08 2.14
N TRP A 397 -13.01 -24.45 1.06
CA TRP A 397 -12.41 -25.10 -0.11
C TRP A 397 -11.76 -24.06 -1.02
N GLY A 398 -10.45 -23.85 -0.82
CA GLY A 398 -9.64 -22.96 -1.65
C GLY A 398 -9.63 -21.49 -1.23
N ASP A 399 -8.62 -20.77 -1.70
CA ASP A 399 -8.33 -19.40 -1.29
C ASP A 399 -9.44 -18.38 -1.64
N ALA A 400 -10.14 -18.59 -2.75
CA ALA A 400 -11.25 -17.70 -3.14
C ALA A 400 -12.40 -17.68 -2.12
N GLN A 401 -12.68 -18.80 -1.45
CA GLN A 401 -13.70 -18.86 -0.41
C GLN A 401 -13.20 -18.25 0.89
N ARG A 402 -11.93 -18.46 1.25
CA ARG A 402 -11.29 -17.81 2.41
C ARG A 402 -11.31 -16.31 2.28
N VAL A 403 -10.87 -15.78 1.13
CA VAL A 403 -10.89 -14.33 0.84
C VAL A 403 -12.29 -13.74 0.98
N ARG A 404 -13.34 -14.44 0.51
CA ARG A 404 -14.74 -13.98 0.70
C ARG A 404 -15.16 -13.92 2.17
N ILE A 405 -14.72 -14.88 2.99
CA ILE A 405 -15.01 -14.88 4.43
C ILE A 405 -14.26 -13.73 5.10
N GLU A 406 -13.00 -13.51 4.75
CA GLU A 406 -12.17 -12.40 5.26
C GLU A 406 -12.80 -11.05 4.92
N GLU A 407 -13.10 -10.79 3.66
CA GLU A 407 -13.73 -9.54 3.21
C GLU A 407 -15.06 -9.26 3.90
N LYS A 408 -15.87 -10.32 4.08
CA LYS A 408 -17.24 -10.19 4.60
C LYS A 408 -17.33 -10.10 6.11
N PHE A 409 -16.46 -10.78 6.86
CA PHE A 409 -16.62 -10.97 8.31
C PHE A 409 -15.40 -10.60 9.16
N MET A 410 -14.27 -10.29 8.53
CA MET A 410 -13.06 -9.93 9.26
C MET A 410 -12.64 -8.48 8.97
N SER A 411 -11.95 -7.89 9.90
CA SER A 411 -11.30 -6.58 9.75
C SER A 411 -9.87 -6.65 10.23
N VAL A 412 -9.04 -5.80 9.64
CA VAL A 412 -7.67 -5.62 10.08
C VAL A 412 -7.67 -4.74 11.32
N SER A 413 -7.15 -5.25 12.43
CA SER A 413 -6.98 -4.52 13.68
C SER A 413 -5.49 -4.40 14.05
N HIS A 414 -5.14 -3.38 14.83
CA HIS A 414 -3.79 -3.31 15.40
C HIS A 414 -3.54 -4.49 16.34
N CYS A 415 -2.34 -5.05 16.27
CA CYS A 415 -1.93 -6.13 17.19
C CYS A 415 -2.07 -5.68 18.65
N SER A 416 -2.80 -6.43 19.46
CA SER A 416 -3.07 -6.13 20.88
C SER A 416 -1.80 -6.08 21.76
N SER A 417 -0.74 -6.79 21.36
CA SER A 417 0.52 -6.84 22.10
C SER A 417 1.47 -5.67 21.78
N CYS A 418 1.64 -5.32 20.51
CA CYS A 418 2.55 -4.25 20.10
C CYS A 418 1.84 -2.95 19.66
N HIS A 419 0.51 -2.92 19.69
CA HIS A 419 -0.30 -1.73 19.32
C HIS A 419 0.12 -1.10 17.98
N GLY A 420 0.45 -1.95 16.99
CA GLY A 420 0.89 -1.50 15.66
C GLY A 420 2.40 -1.31 15.52
N GLN A 421 3.17 -1.31 16.60
CA GLN A 421 4.60 -0.95 16.60
C GLN A 421 5.53 -2.03 16.03
N ARG A 422 5.03 -3.20 15.67
CA ARG A 422 5.71 -4.31 14.97
C ARG A 422 6.86 -4.98 15.72
N LEU A 423 7.45 -4.33 16.72
CA LEU A 423 8.66 -4.77 17.44
C LEU A 423 8.35 -5.30 18.84
N ARG A 424 9.33 -5.97 19.41
CA ARG A 424 9.30 -6.39 20.82
C ARG A 424 9.46 -5.20 21.77
N PRO A 425 8.93 -5.29 23.01
CA PRO A 425 9.05 -4.22 24.00
C PRO A 425 10.51 -3.84 24.32
N GLU A 426 11.45 -4.80 24.28
CA GLU A 426 12.87 -4.59 24.56
C GLU A 426 13.53 -3.70 23.47
N ALA A 427 13.11 -3.85 22.20
CA ALA A 427 13.58 -3.01 21.11
C ALA A 427 12.99 -1.60 21.19
N LEU A 428 11.70 -1.49 21.57
CA LEU A 428 11.00 -0.22 21.74
C LEU A 428 11.47 0.56 22.98
N GLY A 429 12.08 -0.11 23.94
CA GLY A 429 12.72 0.51 25.11
C GLY A 429 14.03 1.24 24.79
N VAL A 430 14.56 1.15 23.56
CA VAL A 430 15.79 1.84 23.16
C VAL A 430 15.46 3.16 22.50
N THR A 431 16.12 4.25 22.92
CA THR A 431 15.86 5.60 22.40
C THR A 431 17.13 6.27 21.85
N VAL A 432 16.94 7.14 20.88
CA VAL A 432 17.94 8.09 20.36
C VAL A 432 17.28 9.46 20.36
N GLY A 433 17.90 10.45 21.01
CA GLY A 433 17.29 11.77 21.16
C GLY A 433 15.91 11.73 21.83
N GLY A 434 15.69 10.79 22.76
CA GLY A 434 14.43 10.62 23.49
C GLY A 434 13.30 9.91 22.72
N LYS A 435 13.52 9.47 21.48
CA LYS A 435 12.52 8.75 20.67
C LYS A 435 12.95 7.32 20.42
N ASN A 436 12.01 6.36 20.50
CA ASN A 436 12.26 5.01 20.04
C ASN A 436 12.17 4.91 18.51
N ILE A 437 12.61 3.79 17.93
CA ILE A 437 12.69 3.62 16.47
C ILE A 437 11.32 3.71 15.80
N TRP A 438 10.24 3.26 16.44
CA TRP A 438 8.89 3.36 15.90
C TRP A 438 8.38 4.79 15.91
N GLU A 439 8.52 5.50 17.04
CA GLU A 439 8.17 6.92 17.14
C GLU A 439 8.88 7.78 16.10
N LEU A 440 10.14 7.44 15.82
CA LEU A 440 10.91 8.11 14.77
C LEU A 440 10.35 7.80 13.37
N CYS A 441 9.91 6.56 13.11
CA CYS A 441 9.26 6.20 11.85
C CYS A 441 7.89 6.84 11.65
N CYS A 442 7.18 7.18 12.73
CA CYS A 442 5.89 7.88 12.70
C CYS A 442 6.02 9.37 12.37
N LEU A 443 7.22 9.93 12.44
CA LEU A 443 7.46 11.30 11.98
C LEU A 443 7.35 11.38 10.45
N SER A 444 6.83 12.48 9.95
CA SER A 444 6.92 12.79 8.52
C SER A 444 8.39 12.99 8.12
N VAL A 445 8.68 12.89 6.83
CA VAL A 445 10.02 13.16 6.29
C VAL A 445 10.51 14.54 6.72
N SER A 446 9.65 15.56 6.68
CA SER A 446 9.96 16.93 7.11
C SER A 446 10.34 16.98 8.59
N GLU A 447 9.49 16.40 9.47
CA GLU A 447 9.77 16.35 10.92
C GLU A 447 11.01 15.52 11.25
N SER A 448 11.27 14.46 10.49
CA SER A 448 12.50 13.65 10.62
C SER A 448 13.74 14.47 10.28
N ILE A 449 13.69 15.30 9.24
CA ILE A 449 14.81 16.23 8.89
C ILE A 449 15.04 17.21 10.03
N ASP A 450 13.98 17.81 10.58
CA ASP A 450 14.07 18.75 11.70
C ASP A 450 14.63 18.05 12.95
N PHE A 451 14.17 16.84 13.26
CA PHE A 451 14.70 16.03 14.36
C PHE A 451 16.19 15.75 14.22
N PHE A 452 16.66 15.29 13.06
CA PHE A 452 18.09 14.99 12.86
C PHE A 452 18.95 16.26 12.76
N SER A 453 18.38 17.41 12.47
CA SER A 453 19.09 18.70 12.47
C SER A 453 19.32 19.21 13.89
N GLY A 454 18.36 18.96 14.81
CA GLY A 454 18.44 19.34 16.21
C GLY A 454 18.96 18.22 17.14
N LEU A 455 19.40 17.08 16.61
CA LEU A 455 19.85 15.94 17.41
C LEU A 455 21.19 16.23 18.10
N GLU A 456 21.17 16.31 19.43
CA GLU A 456 22.36 16.43 20.27
C GLU A 456 22.86 15.05 20.69
N LEU A 457 24.09 14.73 20.39
CA LEU A 457 24.79 13.50 20.76
C LEU A 457 26.10 13.87 21.47
N SER A 458 26.56 12.99 22.36
CA SER A 458 27.91 13.12 22.96
C SER A 458 29.01 13.07 21.88
N GLU A 459 30.19 13.52 22.19
CA GLU A 459 31.32 13.55 21.25
C GLU A 459 31.68 12.15 20.71
N SER A 460 31.60 11.12 21.53
CA SER A 460 31.83 9.73 21.14
C SER A 460 30.73 9.18 20.24
N GLU A 461 29.45 9.40 20.59
CA GLU A 461 28.30 8.99 19.78
C GLU A 461 28.29 9.71 18.43
N SER A 462 28.61 11.00 18.41
CA SER A 462 28.71 11.79 17.18
C SER A 462 29.75 11.22 16.22
N LYS A 463 30.91 10.78 16.72
CA LYS A 463 31.93 10.12 15.89
C LYS A 463 31.46 8.76 15.34
N ILE A 464 30.78 7.96 16.18
CA ILE A 464 30.26 6.64 15.80
C ILE A 464 29.10 6.75 14.78
N ALA A 465 28.20 7.70 14.99
CA ALA A 465 27.00 7.87 14.17
C ALA A 465 27.21 8.73 12.92
N ALA A 466 28.36 9.43 12.75
CA ALA A 466 28.59 10.42 11.71
C ALA A 466 28.23 9.94 10.30
N GLN A 467 28.72 8.76 9.90
CA GLN A 467 28.46 8.20 8.58
C GLN A 467 27.00 7.81 8.40
N VAL A 468 26.39 7.20 9.42
CA VAL A 468 24.99 6.78 9.41
C VAL A 468 24.07 8.00 9.31
N LEU A 469 24.32 9.05 10.08
CA LEU A 469 23.54 10.29 10.05
C LEU A 469 23.66 11.02 8.70
N LYS A 470 24.85 10.99 8.08
CA LYS A 470 25.04 11.54 6.74
C LYS A 470 24.12 10.87 5.72
N GLU A 471 24.07 9.54 5.74
CA GLU A 471 23.22 8.75 4.83
C GLU A 471 21.71 8.97 5.10
N ILE A 472 21.31 8.99 6.37
CA ILE A 472 19.93 9.28 6.76
C ILE A 472 19.49 10.67 6.23
N ARG A 473 20.30 11.70 6.50
CA ARG A 473 19.98 13.07 6.05
C ARG A 473 19.91 13.19 4.54
N ALA A 474 20.81 12.52 3.81
CA ALA A 474 20.80 12.52 2.34
C ALA A 474 19.52 11.89 1.79
N ARG A 475 19.13 10.71 2.29
CA ARG A 475 17.92 9.99 1.82
C ARG A 475 16.62 10.72 2.18
N LEU A 476 16.54 11.29 3.39
CA LEU A 476 15.38 12.13 3.78
C LEU A 476 15.28 13.38 2.89
N LYS A 477 16.41 14.00 2.56
CA LYS A 477 16.45 15.14 1.66
C LYS A 477 15.94 14.75 0.26
N PHE A 478 16.36 13.61 -0.30
CA PHE A 478 15.87 13.15 -1.60
C PHE A 478 14.35 12.92 -1.60
N LEU A 479 13.79 12.35 -0.53
CA LEU A 479 12.33 12.20 -0.41
C LEU A 479 11.63 13.57 -0.39
N LYS A 480 12.19 14.56 0.29
CA LYS A 480 11.68 15.94 0.30
C LYS A 480 11.76 16.57 -1.08
N ASP A 481 12.88 16.39 -1.78
CA ASP A 481 13.15 17.00 -3.09
C ASP A 481 12.19 16.45 -4.17
N VAL A 482 11.72 15.20 -4.04
CA VAL A 482 10.68 14.63 -4.93
C VAL A 482 9.24 14.92 -4.48
N GLY A 483 9.05 15.81 -3.48
CA GLY A 483 7.71 16.22 -3.00
C GLY A 483 7.00 15.20 -2.12
N LEU A 484 7.74 14.36 -1.39
CA LEU A 484 7.20 13.35 -0.45
C LEU A 484 7.46 13.71 1.02
N ASP A 485 7.60 14.98 1.32
CA ASP A 485 7.93 15.52 2.65
C ASP A 485 6.84 15.26 3.71
N TYR A 486 5.62 15.01 3.29
CA TYR A 486 4.47 14.68 4.15
C TYR A 486 4.38 13.20 4.55
N LEU A 487 5.07 12.28 3.86
CA LEU A 487 5.01 10.85 4.15
C LEU A 487 5.71 10.51 5.46
N THR A 488 5.16 9.51 6.17
CA THR A 488 5.79 8.88 7.32
C THR A 488 6.51 7.59 6.92
N LEU A 489 7.59 7.24 7.61
CA LEU A 489 8.40 6.08 7.23
C LEU A 489 7.75 4.74 7.63
N GLU A 490 6.80 4.74 8.60
CA GLU A 490 6.05 3.56 9.00
C GLU A 490 4.94 3.19 8.00
N ARG A 491 4.54 4.10 7.12
CA ARG A 491 3.43 3.90 6.18
C ARG A 491 3.66 2.67 5.32
N ALA A 492 2.67 1.78 5.29
CA ALA A 492 2.73 0.54 4.53
C ALA A 492 2.79 0.81 3.02
N ALA A 493 3.65 0.08 2.31
CA ALA A 493 3.87 0.27 0.87
C ALA A 493 2.61 0.03 0.02
N GLU A 494 1.73 -0.87 0.45
CA GLU A 494 0.47 -1.18 -0.23
C GLU A 494 -0.56 -0.03 -0.18
N THR A 495 -0.39 0.93 0.73
CA THR A 495 -1.27 2.11 0.88
C THR A 495 -0.82 3.30 0.03
N LEU A 496 0.33 3.19 -0.64
CA LEU A 496 0.87 4.24 -1.48
C LEU A 496 0.11 4.32 -2.81
N SER A 497 -0.14 5.53 -3.28
CA SER A 497 -0.57 5.74 -4.66
C SER A 497 0.55 5.35 -5.65
N GLY A 498 0.18 5.08 -6.91
CA GLY A 498 1.16 4.73 -7.95
C GLY A 498 2.25 5.79 -8.09
N GLY A 499 1.88 7.06 -8.08
CA GLY A 499 2.83 8.18 -8.16
C GLY A 499 3.73 8.31 -6.91
N GLU A 500 3.20 8.10 -5.70
CA GLU A 500 4.02 8.08 -4.47
C GLU A 500 5.08 6.96 -4.52
N ALA A 501 4.66 5.74 -4.89
CA ALA A 501 5.56 4.59 -5.00
C ALA A 501 6.66 4.82 -6.05
N GLN A 502 6.32 5.42 -7.19
CA GLN A 502 7.26 5.75 -8.25
C GLN A 502 8.28 6.80 -7.79
N ARG A 503 7.84 7.88 -7.14
CA ARG A 503 8.73 8.92 -6.59
C ARG A 503 9.64 8.41 -5.48
N ILE A 504 9.18 7.49 -4.63
CA ILE A 504 10.04 6.79 -3.66
C ILE A 504 11.17 6.04 -4.37
N ARG A 505 10.88 5.32 -5.46
CA ARG A 505 11.92 4.65 -6.25
C ARG A 505 12.89 5.65 -6.88
N LEU A 506 12.35 6.74 -7.44
CA LEU A 506 13.19 7.82 -8.00
C LEU A 506 14.14 8.37 -6.92
N ALA A 507 13.64 8.71 -5.73
CA ALA A 507 14.45 9.19 -4.62
C ALA A 507 15.54 8.19 -4.21
N THR A 508 15.21 6.88 -4.20
CA THR A 508 16.16 5.81 -3.88
C THR A 508 17.26 5.70 -4.93
N GLN A 509 16.92 5.84 -6.22
CA GLN A 509 17.90 5.80 -7.32
C GLN A 509 18.83 7.02 -7.33
N ILE A 510 18.32 8.21 -7.02
CA ILE A 510 19.13 9.42 -6.84
C ILE A 510 20.16 9.21 -5.72
N GLY A 511 19.72 8.58 -4.63
CA GLY A 511 20.60 8.24 -3.50
C GLY A 511 21.75 7.31 -3.84
N SER A 512 21.65 6.52 -4.94
CA SER A 512 22.73 5.65 -5.41
C SER A 512 23.90 6.40 -6.07
N ALA A 513 23.72 7.70 -6.41
CA ALA A 513 24.71 8.56 -7.07
C ALA A 513 25.34 7.93 -8.33
N LEU A 514 24.59 7.14 -9.08
CA LEU A 514 25.05 6.52 -10.33
C LEU A 514 25.23 7.58 -11.42
N THR A 515 26.28 7.47 -12.20
CA THR A 515 26.60 8.35 -13.32
C THR A 515 26.81 7.55 -14.61
N GLY A 516 26.52 8.15 -15.77
CA GLY A 516 26.62 7.50 -17.07
C GLY A 516 25.53 6.46 -17.33
N VAL A 517 24.43 6.51 -16.59
CA VAL A 517 23.27 5.62 -16.68
C VAL A 517 22.15 6.25 -17.52
N MET A 518 21.30 5.42 -18.12
CA MET A 518 20.08 5.85 -18.78
C MET A 518 18.87 5.57 -17.87
N TYR A 519 18.25 6.62 -17.35
CA TYR A 519 16.99 6.51 -16.59
C TYR A 519 15.80 6.61 -17.53
N ILE A 520 14.86 5.69 -17.41
CA ILE A 520 13.61 5.71 -18.19
C ILE A 520 12.45 5.73 -17.20
N LEU A 521 11.65 6.80 -17.25
CA LEU A 521 10.53 7.05 -16.34
C LEU A 521 9.20 7.09 -17.10
N ASP A 522 8.17 6.49 -16.50
CA ASP A 522 6.80 6.46 -17.03
C ASP A 522 5.93 7.43 -16.25
N GLU A 523 5.60 8.57 -16.85
CA GLU A 523 4.69 9.59 -16.32
C GLU A 523 4.93 9.96 -14.84
N PRO A 524 6.13 10.43 -14.46
CA PRO A 524 6.47 10.66 -13.06
C PRO A 524 5.72 11.85 -12.41
N SER A 525 5.07 12.72 -13.20
CA SER A 525 4.25 13.84 -12.72
C SER A 525 2.86 13.43 -12.22
N ILE A 526 2.48 12.14 -12.36
CA ILE A 526 1.15 11.66 -12.00
C ILE A 526 0.79 11.97 -10.54
N GLY A 527 -0.42 12.53 -10.34
CA GLY A 527 -0.95 12.87 -9.02
C GLY A 527 -0.20 14.01 -8.32
N LEU A 528 0.62 14.76 -9.05
CA LEU A 528 1.28 15.96 -8.55
C LEU A 528 0.44 17.21 -8.77
N HIS A 529 0.39 18.04 -7.75
CA HIS A 529 -0.01 19.43 -7.92
C HIS A 529 1.07 20.20 -8.68
N GLN A 530 0.71 21.21 -9.46
CA GLN A 530 1.66 22.00 -10.28
C GLN A 530 2.84 22.57 -9.46
N ARG A 531 2.59 22.99 -8.23
CA ARG A 531 3.64 23.40 -7.30
C ARG A 531 4.71 22.33 -7.07
N ASP A 532 4.28 21.06 -6.92
CA ASP A 532 5.20 19.96 -6.61
C ASP A 532 5.88 19.42 -7.88
N ASN A 533 5.30 19.67 -9.05
CA ASN A 533 5.84 19.28 -10.35
C ASN A 533 7.20 19.98 -10.64
N GLN A 534 7.35 21.24 -10.25
CA GLN A 534 8.64 21.94 -10.41
C GLN A 534 9.78 21.23 -9.66
N ARG A 535 9.53 20.74 -8.44
CA ARG A 535 10.52 19.98 -7.66
C ARG A 535 10.94 18.69 -8.36
N LEU A 536 9.98 18.01 -8.99
CA LEU A 536 10.26 16.81 -9.79
C LEU A 536 11.15 17.18 -10.99
N ILE A 537 10.82 18.25 -11.74
CA ILE A 537 11.61 18.74 -12.87
C ILE A 537 13.04 19.09 -12.45
N ASP A 538 13.18 19.79 -11.33
CA ASP A 538 14.50 20.12 -10.75
C ASP A 538 15.29 18.86 -10.43
N THR A 539 14.64 17.83 -9.93
CA THR A 539 15.22 16.52 -9.63
C THR A 539 15.69 15.80 -10.90
N LEU A 540 14.85 15.76 -11.95
CA LEU A 540 15.21 15.17 -13.25
C LEU A 540 16.36 15.90 -13.92
N THR A 541 16.36 17.23 -13.82
CA THR A 541 17.45 18.10 -14.31
C THR A 541 18.75 17.83 -13.54
N TYR A 542 18.67 17.68 -12.21
CA TYR A 542 19.83 17.29 -11.40
C TYR A 542 20.41 15.94 -11.84
N LEU A 543 19.57 14.92 -12.08
CA LEU A 543 20.03 13.61 -12.58
C LEU A 543 20.75 13.75 -13.93
N ARG A 544 20.21 14.54 -14.85
CA ARG A 544 20.84 14.85 -16.14
C ARG A 544 22.22 15.49 -15.92
N ASP A 545 22.29 16.49 -15.06
CA ASP A 545 23.51 17.27 -14.81
C ASP A 545 24.62 16.45 -14.14
N GLN A 546 24.27 15.30 -13.53
CA GLN A 546 25.24 14.29 -13.07
C GLN A 546 25.81 13.43 -14.22
N GLY A 547 25.52 13.75 -15.48
CA GLY A 547 26.02 13.01 -16.65
C GLY A 547 25.20 11.78 -17.02
N ASN A 548 23.90 11.79 -16.69
CA ASN A 548 22.99 10.71 -17.06
C ASN A 548 22.09 11.13 -18.24
N THR A 549 21.63 10.14 -19.00
CA THR A 549 20.56 10.34 -19.97
C THR A 549 19.23 10.07 -19.27
N VAL A 550 18.33 11.05 -19.26
CA VAL A 550 17.03 10.93 -18.61
C VAL A 550 15.94 10.92 -19.67
N ILE A 551 15.27 9.79 -19.88
CA ILE A 551 14.19 9.63 -20.83
C ILE A 551 12.89 9.55 -20.04
N VAL A 552 11.93 10.43 -20.36
CA VAL A 552 10.65 10.52 -19.65
C VAL A 552 9.51 10.40 -20.64
N VAL A 553 8.59 9.48 -20.41
CA VAL A 553 7.30 9.47 -21.10
C VAL A 553 6.39 10.43 -20.34
N GLU A 554 5.96 11.52 -20.96
CA GLU A 554 5.23 12.57 -20.23
C GLU A 554 4.23 13.35 -21.10
N HIS A 555 3.26 13.97 -20.41
CA HIS A 555 2.19 14.79 -21.01
C HIS A 555 2.05 16.16 -20.32
N ASP A 556 2.74 16.40 -19.22
CA ASP A 556 2.68 17.68 -18.50
C ASP A 556 3.37 18.81 -19.27
N GLU A 557 2.67 19.94 -19.42
CA GLU A 557 3.16 21.09 -20.21
C GLU A 557 4.51 21.61 -19.71
N GLN A 558 4.70 21.70 -18.40
CA GLN A 558 5.89 22.26 -17.79
C GLN A 558 7.11 21.37 -18.03
N THR A 559 6.92 20.05 -17.93
CA THR A 559 7.96 19.06 -18.24
C THR A 559 8.33 19.06 -19.72
N LEU A 560 7.32 19.13 -20.61
CA LEU A 560 7.54 19.22 -22.06
C LEU A 560 8.36 20.46 -22.45
N ARG A 561 8.07 21.62 -21.85
CA ARG A 561 8.80 22.88 -22.11
C ARG A 561 10.22 22.88 -21.57
N THR A 562 10.49 22.12 -20.50
CA THR A 562 11.82 22.05 -19.85
C THR A 562 12.74 21.02 -20.53
N ALA A 563 12.20 20.16 -21.39
CA ALA A 563 12.97 19.14 -22.08
C ALA A 563 14.10 19.73 -22.95
N ASP A 564 15.26 19.11 -22.93
CA ASP A 564 16.35 19.42 -23.87
C ASP A 564 16.03 18.89 -25.27
N PHE A 565 15.28 17.79 -25.34
CA PHE A 565 14.89 17.11 -26.57
C PHE A 565 13.51 16.49 -26.43
N LEU A 566 12.62 16.75 -27.34
CA LEU A 566 11.24 16.25 -27.35
C LEU A 566 11.01 15.34 -28.55
N VAL A 567 10.39 14.18 -28.32
CA VAL A 567 9.97 13.24 -29.36
C VAL A 567 8.45 13.07 -29.29
N ASP A 568 7.75 13.46 -30.34
CA ASP A 568 6.31 13.29 -30.48
C ASP A 568 5.97 12.07 -31.33
N ILE A 569 5.27 11.08 -30.73
CA ILE A 569 4.89 9.84 -31.40
C ILE A 569 3.40 9.85 -31.72
N GLY A 570 3.08 9.62 -32.98
CA GLY A 570 1.71 9.70 -33.48
C GLY A 570 1.57 9.15 -34.91
N PRO A 571 0.72 9.82 -35.73
CA PRO A 571 -0.20 10.93 -35.39
C PRO A 571 -1.48 10.50 -34.66
N GLY A 572 -1.75 9.17 -34.58
CA GLY A 572 -2.93 8.58 -33.95
C GLY A 572 -2.56 7.54 -32.87
N ALA A 573 -3.56 6.75 -32.46
CA ALA A 573 -3.40 5.64 -31.53
C ALA A 573 -3.43 4.28 -32.26
N GLY A 574 -2.87 3.21 -31.66
CA GLY A 574 -2.89 1.86 -32.22
C GLY A 574 -2.31 1.76 -33.62
N ILE A 575 -3.10 1.24 -34.56
CA ILE A 575 -2.68 1.08 -35.96
C ILE A 575 -2.41 2.42 -36.69
N HIS A 576 -2.96 3.52 -36.20
CA HIS A 576 -2.76 4.87 -36.74
C HIS A 576 -1.57 5.61 -36.08
N GLY A 577 -0.94 5.01 -35.04
CA GLY A 577 0.24 5.51 -34.37
C GLY A 577 1.54 4.92 -34.89
N GLY A 578 2.54 4.89 -34.02
CA GLY A 578 3.81 4.19 -34.23
C GLY A 578 4.80 4.89 -35.16
N ARG A 579 4.69 6.20 -35.36
CA ARG A 579 5.63 7.02 -36.16
C ARG A 579 6.13 8.19 -35.34
N VAL A 580 7.35 8.61 -35.57
CA VAL A 580 7.87 9.90 -35.07
C VAL A 580 7.27 11.00 -35.94
N VAL A 581 6.44 11.85 -35.31
CA VAL A 581 5.80 13.01 -36.01
C VAL A 581 6.76 14.20 -35.96
N ALA A 582 7.41 14.41 -34.83
CA ALA A 582 8.38 15.47 -34.62
C ALA A 582 9.46 15.02 -33.63
N ALA A 583 10.69 15.49 -33.82
CA ALA A 583 11.79 15.30 -32.87
C ALA A 583 12.74 16.50 -32.96
N GLY A 584 13.11 17.07 -31.82
CA GLY A 584 13.95 18.24 -31.70
C GLY A 584 13.78 18.96 -30.38
N THR A 585 14.18 20.22 -30.28
CA THR A 585 13.86 21.06 -29.12
C THR A 585 12.36 21.34 -29.06
N PRO A 586 11.82 21.70 -27.87
CA PRO A 586 10.40 22.08 -27.77
C PRO A 586 9.99 23.15 -28.80
N GLU A 587 10.84 24.16 -29.08
CA GLU A 587 10.59 25.22 -30.05
C GLU A 587 10.57 24.72 -31.50
N GLU A 588 11.35 23.66 -31.80
CA GLU A 588 11.30 23.04 -33.13
C GLU A 588 10.02 22.22 -33.31
N VAL A 589 9.63 21.47 -32.28
CA VAL A 589 8.39 20.65 -32.29
C VAL A 589 7.14 21.55 -32.39
N MET A 590 7.11 22.71 -31.73
CA MET A 590 6.02 23.69 -31.84
C MET A 590 5.77 24.17 -33.26
N LYS A 591 6.77 24.12 -34.15
CA LYS A 591 6.63 24.55 -35.56
C LYS A 591 6.07 23.46 -36.48
N VAL A 592 5.98 22.23 -36.03
CA VAL A 592 5.48 21.09 -36.81
C VAL A 592 3.97 21.05 -36.76
N ALA A 593 3.29 21.38 -37.81
CA ALA A 593 1.84 21.47 -37.88
C ALA A 593 1.10 20.13 -37.63
N GLU A 594 1.74 18.99 -37.89
CA GLU A 594 1.17 17.66 -37.67
C GLU A 594 1.28 17.21 -36.22
N SER A 595 2.19 17.83 -35.44
CA SER A 595 2.41 17.49 -34.02
C SER A 595 1.30 18.09 -33.16
N LYS A 596 0.48 17.22 -32.55
CA LYS A 596 -0.54 17.65 -31.61
C LYS A 596 0.10 18.21 -30.33
N THR A 597 1.21 17.62 -29.90
CA THR A 597 2.03 18.11 -28.80
C THR A 597 2.56 19.51 -29.13
N GLY A 598 3.10 19.73 -30.33
CA GLY A 598 3.57 21.01 -30.77
C GLY A 598 2.45 22.08 -30.85
N GLN A 599 1.28 21.73 -31.36
CA GLN A 599 0.09 22.62 -31.40
C GLN A 599 -0.37 23.06 -30.02
N TYR A 600 -0.32 22.14 -29.02
CA TYR A 600 -0.67 22.44 -27.63
C TYR A 600 0.35 23.39 -27.01
N LEU A 601 1.64 23.09 -27.11
CA LEU A 601 2.71 23.96 -26.60
C LEU A 601 2.69 25.35 -27.26
N ALA A 602 2.33 25.43 -28.52
CA ALA A 602 2.15 26.70 -29.26
C ALA A 602 0.84 27.44 -28.90
N GLY A 603 -0.05 26.81 -28.12
CA GLY A 603 -1.33 27.41 -27.72
C GLY A 603 -2.42 27.41 -28.79
N THR A 604 -2.19 26.74 -29.92
CA THR A 604 -3.20 26.64 -31.00
C THR A 604 -4.26 25.59 -30.73
N LEU A 605 -3.95 24.59 -29.90
CA LEU A 605 -4.87 23.56 -29.47
C LEU A 605 -5.11 23.67 -27.96
N ARG A 606 -6.15 24.40 -27.56
CA ARG A 606 -6.54 24.60 -26.15
C ARG A 606 -7.96 24.12 -25.89
N MET A 607 -8.28 23.87 -24.62
CA MET A 607 -9.67 23.68 -24.20
C MET A 607 -10.32 25.05 -23.96
N GLU A 608 -11.55 25.20 -24.42
CA GLU A 608 -12.32 26.42 -24.20
C GLU A 608 -12.76 26.50 -22.75
N ILE A 609 -12.49 27.60 -22.08
CA ILE A 609 -12.96 27.87 -20.73
C ILE A 609 -14.40 28.38 -20.83
N PRO A 610 -15.38 27.78 -20.09
CA PRO A 610 -16.76 28.23 -20.12
C PRO A 610 -16.88 29.70 -19.68
N SER A 611 -17.58 30.51 -20.46
CA SER A 611 -17.87 31.92 -20.15
C SER A 611 -18.88 32.08 -19.00
N GLU A 612 -19.75 31.09 -18.82
CA GLU A 612 -20.74 31.04 -17.75
C GLU A 612 -20.65 29.73 -17.01
N ARG A 613 -20.69 29.78 -15.66
CA ARG A 613 -20.68 28.60 -14.78
C ARG A 613 -22.11 28.16 -14.48
N ARG A 614 -22.34 26.83 -14.50
CA ARG A 614 -23.66 26.27 -14.14
C ARG A 614 -23.91 26.50 -12.64
N LYS A 615 -25.10 26.96 -12.30
CA LYS A 615 -25.54 27.16 -10.90
C LYS A 615 -26.12 25.89 -10.28
N GLY A 616 -26.21 24.81 -11.06
CA GLY A 616 -26.87 23.57 -10.65
C GLY A 616 -28.39 23.70 -10.53
N ASN A 617 -29.02 22.71 -9.90
CA ASN A 617 -30.46 22.65 -9.71
C ASN A 617 -30.96 23.30 -8.39
N GLY A 618 -30.09 24.02 -7.66
CA GLY A 618 -30.37 24.65 -6.39
C GLY A 618 -30.33 23.70 -5.17
N GLN A 619 -30.16 22.40 -5.39
CA GLN A 619 -29.98 21.40 -4.32
C GLN A 619 -28.50 21.14 -4.09
N LYS A 620 -28.14 20.70 -2.89
CA LYS A 620 -26.75 20.37 -2.52
C LYS A 620 -26.68 19.22 -1.57
N ILE A 621 -25.56 18.50 -1.60
CA ILE A 621 -25.15 17.58 -0.53
C ILE A 621 -24.24 18.36 0.41
N VAL A 622 -24.49 18.27 1.71
CA VAL A 622 -23.64 18.89 2.74
C VAL A 622 -23.08 17.79 3.62
N LEU A 623 -21.77 17.67 3.65
CA LEU A 623 -21.03 16.79 4.54
C LEU A 623 -20.28 17.67 5.56
N SER A 624 -20.49 17.45 6.86
CA SER A 624 -19.93 18.29 7.90
C SER A 624 -19.14 17.51 8.94
N GLY A 625 -18.12 18.16 9.48
CA GLY A 625 -17.36 17.70 10.62
C GLY A 625 -16.48 16.50 10.34
N VAL A 626 -15.83 16.42 9.18
CA VAL A 626 -14.92 15.32 8.81
C VAL A 626 -13.60 15.50 9.55
N THR A 627 -13.18 14.44 10.29
CA THR A 627 -11.96 14.44 11.12
C THR A 627 -11.09 13.20 10.87
N GLU A 628 -11.30 12.51 9.77
CA GLU A 628 -10.54 11.32 9.41
C GLU A 628 -9.11 11.68 8.97
N HIS A 629 -8.14 10.90 9.38
CA HIS A 629 -6.70 11.07 9.09
C HIS A 629 -6.21 12.51 9.39
N ASN A 630 -5.78 13.24 8.36
CA ASN A 630 -5.27 14.61 8.50
C ASN A 630 -6.35 15.70 8.40
N LEU A 631 -7.61 15.35 8.15
CA LEU A 631 -8.70 16.32 7.99
C LEU A 631 -9.08 16.97 9.33
N LYS A 632 -9.22 18.29 9.34
CA LYS A 632 -9.41 19.12 10.54
C LYS A 632 -10.81 19.69 10.62
N ASN A 633 -11.81 18.84 10.96
CA ASN A 633 -13.22 19.24 11.09
C ASN A 633 -13.76 19.90 9.80
N VAL A 634 -13.45 19.27 8.65
CA VAL A 634 -13.79 19.80 7.33
C VAL A 634 -15.28 19.69 7.05
N SER A 635 -15.86 20.72 6.44
CA SER A 635 -17.25 20.72 5.98
C SER A 635 -17.33 21.20 4.54
N ILE A 636 -17.96 20.38 3.68
CA ILE A 636 -18.09 20.65 2.24
C ILE A 636 -19.55 20.73 1.80
N GLU A 637 -19.80 21.49 0.76
CA GLU A 637 -21.06 21.58 0.05
C GLU A 637 -20.83 21.22 -1.42
N ILE A 638 -21.61 20.29 -1.94
CA ILE A 638 -21.52 19.84 -3.32
C ILE A 638 -22.82 20.24 -4.02
N PRO A 639 -22.80 21.25 -4.90
CA PRO A 639 -23.97 21.64 -5.69
C PRO A 639 -24.37 20.49 -6.64
N LEU A 640 -25.65 20.17 -6.72
CA LEU A 640 -26.14 19.11 -7.60
C LEU A 640 -26.43 19.63 -9.02
N GLY A 641 -26.20 18.78 -10.03
CA GLY A 641 -26.31 19.13 -11.44
C GLY A 641 -25.11 19.98 -11.93
N THR A 642 -23.96 19.87 -11.28
CA THR A 642 -22.74 20.60 -11.62
C THR A 642 -21.54 19.65 -11.80
N PHE A 643 -20.49 20.17 -12.43
CA PHE A 643 -19.17 19.60 -12.43
C PHE A 643 -18.33 20.28 -11.32
N THR A 644 -18.07 19.54 -10.26
CA THR A 644 -17.30 20.00 -9.10
C THR A 644 -15.93 19.33 -9.04
N CYS A 645 -14.86 20.11 -8.89
CA CYS A 645 -13.52 19.57 -8.64
C CYS A 645 -13.07 19.76 -7.20
N ILE A 646 -12.44 18.72 -6.65
CA ILE A 646 -11.66 18.77 -5.40
C ILE A 646 -10.20 18.92 -5.80
N THR A 647 -9.57 20.01 -5.37
CA THR A 647 -8.19 20.38 -5.73
C THR A 647 -7.33 20.50 -4.47
N GLY A 648 -6.04 20.78 -4.66
CA GLY A 648 -5.08 20.99 -3.57
C GLY A 648 -3.81 20.17 -3.72
N VAL A 649 -2.80 20.52 -2.93
CA VAL A 649 -1.47 19.88 -2.95
C VAL A 649 -1.52 18.39 -2.63
N SER A 650 -0.47 17.64 -3.00
CA SER A 650 -0.37 16.22 -2.69
C SER A 650 -0.39 16.00 -1.16
N GLY A 651 -1.14 15.00 -0.69
CA GLY A 651 -1.29 14.70 0.74
C GLY A 651 -2.19 15.67 1.53
N SER A 652 -2.92 16.61 0.88
CA SER A 652 -3.82 17.56 1.58
C SER A 652 -5.11 16.93 2.15
N GLY A 653 -5.40 15.65 1.83
CA GLY A 653 -6.57 14.92 2.34
C GLY A 653 -7.71 14.74 1.34
N LYS A 654 -7.50 15.02 0.04
CA LYS A 654 -8.52 14.88 -1.02
C LYS A 654 -9.13 13.49 -1.10
N SER A 655 -8.30 12.46 -1.20
CA SER A 655 -8.75 11.06 -1.31
C SER A 655 -9.41 10.59 -0.01
N THR A 656 -8.91 11.02 1.15
CA THR A 656 -9.57 10.75 2.44
C THR A 656 -10.98 11.32 2.48
N LEU A 657 -11.15 12.58 2.08
CA LEU A 657 -12.47 13.24 2.06
C LEU A 657 -13.44 12.53 1.12
N MET A 658 -12.99 12.17 -0.07
CA MET A 658 -13.83 11.61 -1.12
C MET A 658 -14.02 10.09 -0.98
N SER A 659 -12.91 9.32 -0.86
CA SER A 659 -12.91 7.86 -0.95
C SER A 659 -13.11 7.16 0.38
N ASP A 660 -12.62 7.75 1.51
CA ASP A 660 -12.72 7.12 2.82
C ASP A 660 -13.96 7.59 3.60
N VAL A 661 -14.51 8.77 3.27
CA VAL A 661 -15.67 9.31 3.99
C VAL A 661 -16.89 9.47 3.08
N LEU A 662 -16.86 10.35 2.08
CA LEU A 662 -18.03 10.72 1.30
C LEU A 662 -18.65 9.53 0.55
N TYR A 663 -17.84 8.81 -0.25
CA TYR A 663 -18.32 7.67 -1.04
C TYR A 663 -18.89 6.54 -0.16
N PRO A 664 -18.19 6.07 0.89
CA PRO A 664 -18.72 5.04 1.78
C PRO A 664 -20.03 5.43 2.46
N VAL A 665 -20.15 6.69 2.96
CA VAL A 665 -21.38 7.18 3.58
C VAL A 665 -22.56 7.13 2.61
N LEU A 666 -22.37 7.69 1.42
CA LEU A 666 -23.41 7.75 0.40
C LEU A 666 -23.78 6.34 -0.09
N SER A 667 -22.79 5.51 -0.35
CA SER A 667 -23.00 4.12 -0.79
C SER A 667 -23.77 3.30 0.25
N ASN A 668 -23.42 3.41 1.53
CA ASN A 668 -24.10 2.70 2.61
C ASN A 668 -25.57 3.15 2.76
N LYS A 669 -25.82 4.46 2.65
CA LYS A 669 -27.18 5.00 2.83
C LYS A 669 -28.07 4.79 1.61
N ILE A 670 -27.54 4.89 0.38
CA ILE A 670 -28.32 4.80 -0.86
C ILE A 670 -28.37 3.35 -1.37
N MET A 671 -27.23 2.67 -1.42
CA MET A 671 -27.09 1.36 -2.04
C MET A 671 -27.12 0.21 -1.03
N ARG A 672 -27.27 0.52 0.27
CA ARG A 672 -27.30 -0.46 1.38
C ARG A 672 -26.06 -1.36 1.42
N THR A 673 -24.90 -0.79 1.10
CA THR A 673 -23.59 -1.45 1.27
C THR A 673 -23.13 -1.36 2.73
N SER A 674 -22.03 -2.01 3.08
CA SER A 674 -21.46 -1.99 4.44
C SER A 674 -19.98 -1.62 4.38
N TYR A 675 -19.63 -0.55 3.67
CA TYR A 675 -18.27 -0.05 3.65
C TYR A 675 -17.88 0.57 5.01
N PRO A 676 -16.63 0.41 5.45
CA PRO A 676 -16.13 1.18 6.59
C PRO A 676 -16.19 2.68 6.25
N VAL A 677 -16.55 3.49 7.20
CA VAL A 677 -16.73 4.93 7.02
C VAL A 677 -15.78 5.67 7.96
N GLY A 678 -15.03 6.62 7.42
CA GLY A 678 -14.19 7.52 8.20
C GLY A 678 -15.01 8.47 9.09
N ALA A 679 -14.37 9.10 10.06
CA ALA A 679 -15.02 9.93 11.07
C ALA A 679 -15.64 11.23 10.49
N TYR A 680 -16.94 11.42 10.68
CA TYR A 680 -17.68 12.62 10.28
C TYR A 680 -18.83 12.89 11.28
N LYS A 681 -19.39 14.09 11.26
CA LYS A 681 -20.51 14.47 12.10
C LYS A 681 -21.86 14.18 11.48
N GLU A 682 -22.11 14.73 10.30
CA GLU A 682 -23.44 14.73 9.68
C GLU A 682 -23.33 14.82 8.15
N ILE A 683 -24.32 14.27 7.46
CA ILE A 683 -24.51 14.43 6.03
C ILE A 683 -25.99 14.63 5.73
N SER A 684 -26.31 15.62 4.88
CA SER A 684 -27.67 15.95 4.45
C SER A 684 -27.76 16.14 2.94
N GLY A 685 -28.96 16.15 2.37
CA GLY A 685 -29.21 16.30 0.94
C GLY A 685 -29.11 15.01 0.14
N ILE A 686 -28.99 13.84 0.79
CA ILE A 686 -28.84 12.53 0.16
C ILE A 686 -30.10 12.14 -0.62
N GLU A 687 -31.27 12.56 -0.15
CA GLU A 687 -32.59 12.32 -0.75
C GLU A 687 -32.71 12.87 -2.18
N ASN A 688 -31.81 13.75 -2.59
CA ASN A 688 -31.82 14.37 -3.92
C ASN A 688 -31.09 13.54 -4.98
N ILE A 689 -30.39 12.47 -4.58
CA ILE A 689 -29.68 11.54 -5.45
C ILE A 689 -30.21 10.12 -5.30
N ASP A 690 -30.24 9.38 -6.41
CA ASP A 690 -30.74 8.00 -6.45
C ASP A 690 -29.63 6.96 -6.53
N LYS A 691 -28.44 7.36 -6.97
CA LYS A 691 -27.32 6.46 -7.18
C LYS A 691 -25.98 7.19 -7.02
N VAL A 692 -25.00 6.47 -6.47
CA VAL A 692 -23.59 6.91 -6.44
C VAL A 692 -22.72 5.93 -7.20
N ILE A 693 -21.85 6.42 -8.06
CA ILE A 693 -20.95 5.61 -8.86
C ILE A 693 -19.52 6.09 -8.63
N ASN A 694 -18.68 5.19 -8.12
CA ASN A 694 -17.25 5.45 -7.97
C ASN A 694 -16.48 4.90 -9.18
N ILE A 695 -15.72 5.77 -9.83
CA ILE A 695 -14.88 5.46 -10.98
C ILE A 695 -13.44 5.71 -10.56
N ASP A 696 -12.82 4.70 -9.99
CA ASP A 696 -11.45 4.69 -9.50
C ASP A 696 -10.48 3.99 -10.48
N GLN A 697 -9.19 4.08 -10.23
CA GLN A 697 -8.13 3.48 -11.04
C GLN A 697 -7.93 1.97 -10.79
N SER A 698 -8.75 1.34 -9.95
CA SER A 698 -8.64 -0.10 -9.67
C SER A 698 -8.90 -0.92 -10.93
N PRO A 699 -8.24 -2.07 -11.10
CA PRO A 699 -8.42 -2.94 -12.27
C PRO A 699 -9.88 -3.38 -12.44
N ILE A 700 -10.34 -3.53 -13.69
CA ILE A 700 -11.69 -4.04 -14.01
C ILE A 700 -11.87 -5.52 -13.71
N GLY A 701 -10.84 -6.20 -13.21
CA GLY A 701 -10.84 -7.58 -12.77
C GLY A 701 -9.46 -8.04 -12.32
N ARG A 702 -9.44 -9.08 -11.49
CA ARG A 702 -8.23 -9.60 -10.85
C ARG A 702 -7.63 -10.84 -11.56
N THR A 703 -8.20 -11.25 -12.68
CA THR A 703 -7.78 -12.47 -13.40
C THR A 703 -7.47 -12.18 -14.86
N PRO A 704 -6.58 -12.96 -15.52
CA PRO A 704 -6.30 -12.82 -16.95
C PRO A 704 -7.53 -12.99 -17.86
N ARG A 705 -8.64 -13.56 -17.35
CA ARG A 705 -9.91 -13.76 -18.07
C ARG A 705 -10.77 -12.50 -18.11
N SER A 706 -10.57 -11.58 -17.17
CA SER A 706 -11.27 -10.30 -17.19
C SER A 706 -10.74 -9.43 -18.33
N ASN A 707 -11.63 -8.84 -19.11
CA ASN A 707 -11.29 -7.98 -20.26
C ASN A 707 -12.39 -6.94 -20.51
N PRO A 708 -12.14 -5.91 -21.34
CA PRO A 708 -13.11 -4.86 -21.64
C PRO A 708 -14.45 -5.40 -22.15
N ALA A 709 -14.43 -6.40 -23.05
CA ALA A 709 -15.65 -6.97 -23.63
C ALA A 709 -16.56 -7.65 -22.59
N THR A 710 -15.97 -8.35 -21.61
CA THR A 710 -16.72 -8.97 -20.52
C THR A 710 -17.23 -7.95 -19.53
N TYR A 711 -16.45 -6.93 -19.22
CA TYR A 711 -16.80 -5.91 -18.23
C TYR A 711 -18.01 -5.07 -18.66
N VAL A 712 -18.02 -4.59 -19.91
CA VAL A 712 -19.15 -3.83 -20.45
C VAL A 712 -20.33 -4.74 -20.91
N GLY A 713 -20.15 -6.07 -20.80
CA GLY A 713 -21.17 -7.04 -21.15
C GLY A 713 -21.48 -7.12 -22.66
N VAL A 714 -20.56 -6.71 -23.52
CA VAL A 714 -20.70 -6.86 -24.98
C VAL A 714 -20.38 -8.29 -25.41
N PHE A 715 -19.53 -9.00 -24.67
CA PHE A 715 -19.14 -10.37 -24.98
C PHE A 715 -20.31 -11.35 -24.93
N ASP A 716 -21.31 -11.10 -24.06
CA ASP A 716 -22.51 -11.93 -23.98
C ASP A 716 -23.33 -11.90 -25.28
N ALA A 717 -23.49 -10.73 -25.87
CA ALA A 717 -24.17 -10.54 -27.15
C ALA A 717 -23.35 -11.13 -28.33
N ILE A 718 -22.03 -11.05 -28.26
CA ILE A 718 -21.13 -11.67 -29.25
C ILE A 718 -21.27 -13.20 -29.20
N ARG A 719 -21.32 -13.80 -28.01
CA ARG A 719 -21.51 -15.25 -27.86
C ARG A 719 -22.88 -15.71 -28.39
N ASP A 720 -23.94 -14.94 -28.16
CA ASP A 720 -25.27 -15.21 -28.71
C ASP A 720 -25.25 -15.19 -30.23
N LEU A 721 -24.52 -14.23 -30.83
CA LEU A 721 -24.35 -14.13 -32.27
C LEU A 721 -23.62 -15.36 -32.85
N PHE A 722 -22.53 -15.80 -32.24
CA PHE A 722 -21.78 -16.99 -32.68
C PHE A 722 -22.64 -18.26 -32.53
N ALA A 723 -23.41 -18.42 -31.45
CA ALA A 723 -24.34 -19.53 -31.29
C ALA A 723 -25.49 -19.54 -32.32
N ALA A 724 -25.80 -18.39 -32.91
CA ALA A 724 -26.80 -18.25 -33.93
C ALA A 724 -26.31 -18.58 -35.36
N THR A 725 -24.98 -18.76 -35.58
CA THR A 725 -24.42 -19.09 -36.90
C THR A 725 -24.87 -20.46 -37.39
N PRO A 726 -24.95 -20.70 -38.71
CA PRO A 726 -25.31 -21.98 -39.28
C PRO A 726 -24.43 -23.13 -38.77
N GLU A 727 -23.12 -22.95 -38.75
CA GLU A 727 -22.14 -23.96 -38.30
C GLU A 727 -22.35 -24.32 -36.82
N ALA A 728 -22.59 -23.33 -35.95
CA ALA A 728 -22.85 -23.59 -34.54
C ALA A 728 -24.13 -24.36 -34.31
N LYS A 729 -25.21 -24.02 -35.06
CA LYS A 729 -26.49 -24.73 -35.01
C LYS A 729 -26.38 -26.16 -35.52
N ALA A 730 -25.65 -26.37 -36.64
CA ALA A 730 -25.44 -27.72 -37.21
C ALA A 730 -24.67 -28.63 -36.24
N ASN A 731 -23.75 -28.10 -35.44
CA ASN A 731 -22.99 -28.83 -34.44
C ASN A 731 -23.67 -28.85 -33.05
N GLY A 732 -24.87 -28.27 -32.90
CA GLY A 732 -25.58 -28.21 -31.61
C GLY A 732 -24.89 -27.32 -30.56
N TYR A 733 -24.06 -26.35 -30.97
CA TYR A 733 -23.29 -25.48 -30.06
C TYR A 733 -24.19 -24.38 -29.53
N GLN A 734 -24.29 -24.32 -28.21
CA GLN A 734 -24.98 -23.26 -27.48
C GLN A 734 -24.05 -22.13 -27.06
N LYS A 735 -24.58 -21.01 -26.55
CA LYS A 735 -23.86 -19.85 -26.02
C LYS A 735 -22.70 -20.21 -25.08
N GLY A 736 -22.88 -21.26 -24.25
CA GLY A 736 -21.84 -21.72 -23.32
C GLY A 736 -20.56 -22.19 -24.01
N ARG A 737 -20.65 -22.74 -25.24
CA ARG A 737 -19.51 -23.20 -26.06
C ARG A 737 -18.52 -22.07 -26.36
N PHE A 738 -19.02 -20.87 -26.56
CA PHE A 738 -18.25 -19.67 -26.89
C PHE A 738 -17.79 -18.89 -25.65
N SER A 739 -17.83 -19.51 -24.46
CA SER A 739 -17.32 -18.94 -23.21
C SER A 739 -16.00 -19.56 -22.82
N PHE A 740 -14.98 -18.73 -22.59
CA PHE A 740 -13.70 -19.19 -22.03
C PHE A 740 -13.79 -19.50 -20.52
N ASN A 741 -14.89 -19.20 -19.85
CA ASN A 741 -15.15 -19.51 -18.43
C ASN A 741 -15.84 -20.88 -18.21
N VAL A 742 -16.44 -21.44 -19.24
CA VAL A 742 -17.26 -22.67 -19.15
C VAL A 742 -16.55 -23.82 -19.86
N LYS A 743 -16.58 -25.01 -19.26
CA LYS A 743 -16.06 -26.25 -19.88
C LYS A 743 -16.78 -26.56 -21.20
N GLY A 744 -16.06 -27.20 -22.12
CA GLY A 744 -16.60 -27.68 -23.39
C GLY A 744 -16.10 -26.91 -24.62
N GLY A 745 -15.94 -25.59 -24.55
CA GLY A 745 -15.41 -24.77 -25.66
C GLY A 745 -14.06 -24.13 -25.40
N ARG A 746 -13.66 -24.02 -24.15
CA ARG A 746 -12.38 -23.44 -23.76
C ARG A 746 -11.22 -24.44 -23.88
N CYS A 747 -10.01 -23.95 -23.98
CA CYS A 747 -8.81 -24.74 -23.80
C CYS A 747 -8.73 -25.22 -22.34
N GLU A 748 -8.71 -26.52 -22.10
CA GLU A 748 -8.70 -27.05 -20.73
C GLU A 748 -7.30 -26.96 -20.10
N ASN A 749 -6.21 -26.87 -20.88
CA ASN A 749 -4.86 -26.71 -20.34
C ASN A 749 -4.70 -25.38 -19.58
N CYS A 750 -5.04 -24.25 -20.22
CA CYS A 750 -5.02 -22.93 -19.57
C CYS A 750 -6.40 -22.54 -18.96
N GLN A 751 -7.37 -23.44 -19.02
CA GLN A 751 -8.75 -23.21 -18.54
C GLN A 751 -9.37 -21.92 -19.10
N GLY A 752 -9.04 -21.54 -20.33
CA GLY A 752 -9.56 -20.35 -20.99
C GLY A 752 -8.82 -19.03 -20.66
N SER A 753 -7.74 -19.09 -19.92
CA SER A 753 -6.93 -17.87 -19.61
C SER A 753 -6.09 -17.41 -20.81
N GLY A 754 -5.70 -18.33 -21.69
CA GLY A 754 -4.75 -18.08 -22.78
C GLY A 754 -3.30 -18.14 -22.33
N THR A 755 -3.05 -17.99 -21.03
CA THR A 755 -1.75 -18.02 -20.38
C THR A 755 -1.73 -19.02 -19.24
N ILE A 756 -0.56 -19.53 -18.88
CA ILE A 756 -0.31 -20.33 -17.68
C ILE A 756 0.41 -19.44 -16.68
N THR A 757 -0.12 -19.36 -15.47
CA THR A 757 0.48 -18.59 -14.38
C THR A 757 1.51 -19.46 -13.67
N ILE A 758 2.73 -18.96 -13.54
CA ILE A 758 3.77 -19.55 -12.69
C ILE A 758 3.87 -18.66 -11.44
N GLU A 759 3.40 -19.21 -10.32
CA GLU A 759 3.45 -18.53 -9.03
C GLU A 759 4.90 -18.49 -8.52
N MET A 760 5.39 -17.30 -8.25
CA MET A 760 6.74 -17.05 -7.74
C MET A 760 6.63 -16.54 -6.31
N ASN A 761 6.90 -17.37 -5.32
CA ASN A 761 6.69 -17.10 -3.87
C ASN A 761 7.25 -15.76 -3.36
N PHE A 762 8.28 -15.19 -3.99
CA PHE A 762 8.94 -13.94 -3.58
C PHE A 762 9.05 -12.89 -4.68
N LEU A 763 8.62 -13.22 -5.91
CA LEU A 763 8.64 -12.36 -7.08
C LEU A 763 7.21 -12.25 -7.65
N PRO A 764 6.92 -11.26 -8.50
CA PRO A 764 5.65 -11.21 -9.22
C PRO A 764 5.41 -12.48 -10.05
N ASP A 765 4.16 -12.92 -10.13
CA ASP A 765 3.77 -14.07 -10.93
C ASP A 765 4.15 -13.87 -12.42
N VAL A 766 4.64 -14.92 -13.06
CA VAL A 766 4.99 -14.93 -14.48
C VAL A 766 3.86 -15.56 -15.27
N PHE A 767 3.42 -14.88 -16.33
CA PHE A 767 2.40 -15.37 -17.26
C PHE A 767 3.04 -15.81 -18.58
N ILE A 768 2.97 -17.12 -18.87
CA ILE A 768 3.51 -17.71 -20.10
C ILE A 768 2.35 -18.07 -21.03
N THR A 769 2.48 -17.79 -22.33
CA THR A 769 1.49 -18.17 -23.33
C THR A 769 1.26 -19.70 -23.30
N CYS A 770 0.00 -20.13 -23.32
CA CYS A 770 -0.35 -21.55 -23.29
C CYS A 770 0.06 -22.25 -24.59
N ASP A 771 0.91 -23.27 -24.51
CA ASP A 771 1.45 -24.02 -25.66
C ASP A 771 0.35 -24.73 -26.45
N VAL A 772 -0.71 -25.22 -25.78
CA VAL A 772 -1.77 -26.01 -26.39
C VAL A 772 -2.68 -25.16 -27.29
N CYS A 773 -3.05 -23.96 -26.81
CA CYS A 773 -3.95 -23.08 -27.58
C CYS A 773 -3.23 -21.91 -28.26
N GLY A 774 -1.93 -21.72 -28.02
CA GLY A 774 -1.17 -20.58 -28.55
C GLY A 774 -1.79 -19.23 -28.16
N GLY A 775 -2.29 -19.07 -26.94
CA GLY A 775 -2.95 -17.86 -26.45
C GLY A 775 -4.43 -17.70 -26.87
N LYS A 776 -4.97 -18.57 -27.71
CA LYS A 776 -6.32 -18.42 -28.32
C LYS A 776 -7.49 -18.72 -27.38
N ARG A 777 -7.24 -19.21 -26.16
CA ARG A 777 -8.23 -19.45 -25.09
C ARG A 777 -9.28 -20.55 -25.36
N PHE A 778 -9.55 -20.92 -26.58
CA PHE A 778 -10.56 -21.90 -27.00
C PHE A 778 -9.93 -23.15 -27.61
N ASN A 779 -10.71 -24.23 -27.67
CA ASN A 779 -10.33 -25.44 -28.39
C ASN A 779 -10.56 -25.24 -29.92
N LYS A 780 -9.96 -26.14 -30.71
CA LYS A 780 -9.98 -26.04 -32.18
C LYS A 780 -11.40 -26.03 -32.76
N GLU A 781 -12.28 -26.93 -32.29
CA GLU A 781 -13.62 -27.03 -32.81
C GLU A 781 -14.47 -25.77 -32.55
N THR A 782 -14.22 -25.05 -31.46
CA THR A 782 -14.88 -23.76 -31.21
C THR A 782 -14.34 -22.67 -32.15
N LEU A 783 -13.04 -22.73 -32.47
CA LEU A 783 -12.40 -21.76 -33.38
C LEU A 783 -12.75 -22.00 -34.85
N ASP A 784 -13.23 -23.18 -35.22
CA ASP A 784 -13.70 -23.47 -36.57
C ASP A 784 -15.00 -22.73 -36.91
N VAL A 785 -15.80 -22.33 -35.89
CA VAL A 785 -17.02 -21.54 -36.11
C VAL A 785 -16.66 -20.09 -36.41
N THR A 786 -17.19 -19.57 -37.52
CA THR A 786 -16.90 -18.21 -37.96
C THR A 786 -18.15 -17.35 -38.16
N TYR A 787 -18.00 -16.04 -37.94
CA TYR A 787 -18.97 -15.03 -38.29
C TYR A 787 -18.26 -13.97 -39.17
N LYS A 788 -18.78 -13.74 -40.42
CA LYS A 788 -18.13 -12.90 -41.43
C LYS A 788 -16.63 -13.26 -41.63
N GLY A 789 -16.28 -14.55 -41.60
CA GLY A 789 -14.93 -15.04 -41.80
C GLY A 789 -13.97 -14.86 -40.61
N LYS A 790 -14.46 -14.45 -39.43
CA LYS A 790 -13.68 -14.30 -38.21
C LYS A 790 -14.20 -15.25 -37.13
N ASN A 791 -13.31 -15.96 -36.46
CA ASN A 791 -13.65 -16.77 -35.31
C ASN A 791 -13.72 -15.93 -34.02
N ILE A 792 -14.17 -16.52 -32.91
CA ILE A 792 -14.37 -15.78 -31.65
C ILE A 792 -13.06 -15.22 -31.06
N ASN A 793 -11.92 -15.91 -31.26
CA ASN A 793 -10.63 -15.36 -30.84
C ASN A 793 -10.19 -14.18 -31.72
N ASP A 794 -10.41 -14.23 -33.04
CA ASP A 794 -10.13 -13.11 -33.92
C ASP A 794 -10.92 -11.87 -33.50
N VAL A 795 -12.20 -12.07 -33.11
CA VAL A 795 -13.04 -10.96 -32.59
C VAL A 795 -12.49 -10.41 -31.27
N LEU A 796 -12.02 -11.25 -30.36
CA LEU A 796 -11.42 -10.78 -29.11
C LEU A 796 -10.11 -10.01 -29.34
N ASN A 797 -9.38 -10.33 -30.41
CA ASN A 797 -8.14 -9.64 -30.78
C ASN A 797 -8.37 -8.38 -31.61
N MET A 798 -9.61 -8.12 -32.08
CA MET A 798 -9.94 -6.84 -32.71
C MET A 798 -9.79 -5.69 -31.73
N THR A 799 -9.27 -4.57 -32.21
CA THR A 799 -9.39 -3.30 -31.51
C THR A 799 -10.86 -2.89 -31.42
N ILE A 800 -11.19 -2.06 -30.44
CA ILE A 800 -12.56 -1.52 -30.29
C ILE A 800 -12.98 -0.78 -31.55
N GLU A 801 -12.07 -0.06 -32.20
CA GLU A 801 -12.32 0.66 -33.46
C GLU A 801 -12.67 -0.29 -34.61
N GLU A 802 -11.89 -1.35 -34.82
CA GLU A 802 -12.17 -2.40 -35.81
C GLU A 802 -13.49 -3.09 -35.54
N ALA A 803 -13.77 -3.40 -34.26
CA ALA A 803 -15.00 -4.03 -33.84
C ALA A 803 -16.23 -3.14 -34.05
N CYS A 804 -16.13 -1.81 -33.90
CA CYS A 804 -17.19 -0.87 -34.25
C CYS A 804 -17.57 -0.99 -35.72
N GLY A 805 -16.60 -1.08 -36.62
CA GLY A 805 -16.84 -1.31 -38.05
C GLY A 805 -17.42 -2.68 -38.37
N PHE A 806 -16.89 -3.74 -37.70
CA PHE A 806 -17.30 -5.13 -37.91
C PHE A 806 -18.75 -5.40 -37.49
N PHE A 807 -19.18 -4.83 -36.37
CA PHE A 807 -20.51 -5.01 -35.77
C PHE A 807 -21.49 -3.85 -36.06
N VAL A 808 -21.20 -2.95 -37.00
CA VAL A 808 -22.05 -1.79 -37.31
C VAL A 808 -23.52 -2.15 -37.51
N SER A 809 -23.81 -3.32 -38.13
CA SER A 809 -25.18 -3.78 -38.42
C SER A 809 -25.89 -4.40 -37.19
N ILE A 810 -25.30 -4.45 -36.03
CA ILE A 810 -25.85 -5.08 -34.81
C ILE A 810 -25.96 -4.01 -33.71
N PRO A 811 -27.13 -3.32 -33.60
CA PRO A 811 -27.24 -2.09 -32.78
C PRO A 811 -26.88 -2.26 -31.31
N HIS A 812 -27.22 -3.38 -30.66
CA HIS A 812 -26.94 -3.62 -29.24
C HIS A 812 -25.46 -3.92 -28.95
N ILE A 813 -24.69 -4.41 -29.93
CA ILE A 813 -23.23 -4.54 -29.84
C ILE A 813 -22.57 -3.20 -30.18
N SER A 814 -22.97 -2.62 -31.35
CA SER A 814 -22.39 -1.38 -31.86
C SER A 814 -22.49 -0.22 -30.86
N ARG A 815 -23.65 -0.05 -30.18
CA ARG A 815 -23.84 1.02 -29.20
C ARG A 815 -22.83 0.93 -28.04
N LYS A 816 -22.57 -0.27 -27.49
CA LYS A 816 -21.60 -0.46 -26.40
C LYS A 816 -20.17 -0.22 -26.85
N LEU A 817 -19.82 -0.68 -28.06
CA LEU A 817 -18.50 -0.45 -28.65
C LEU A 817 -18.26 1.03 -28.91
N GLU A 818 -19.28 1.74 -29.41
CA GLU A 818 -19.22 3.18 -29.66
C GLU A 818 -19.00 3.98 -28.37
N THR A 819 -19.59 3.54 -27.25
CA THR A 819 -19.35 4.15 -25.95
C THR A 819 -17.89 3.99 -25.51
N LEU A 820 -17.30 2.81 -25.71
CA LEU A 820 -15.87 2.59 -25.46
C LEU A 820 -14.98 3.46 -26.36
N ARG A 821 -15.34 3.62 -27.63
CA ARG A 821 -14.62 4.48 -28.58
C ARG A 821 -14.70 5.94 -28.16
N SER A 822 -15.88 6.41 -27.72
CA SER A 822 -16.11 7.80 -27.32
C SER A 822 -15.28 8.28 -26.13
N VAL A 823 -14.84 7.37 -25.26
CA VAL A 823 -13.93 7.66 -24.13
C VAL A 823 -12.44 7.51 -24.50
N GLY A 824 -12.13 7.40 -25.83
CA GLY A 824 -10.75 7.34 -26.31
C GLY A 824 -10.09 5.96 -26.21
N LEU A 825 -10.87 4.85 -26.10
CA LEU A 825 -10.34 3.49 -25.98
C LEU A 825 -10.35 2.71 -27.33
N GLY A 826 -10.45 3.39 -28.47
CA GLY A 826 -10.53 2.73 -29.78
C GLY A 826 -9.39 1.78 -30.09
N TYR A 827 -8.20 2.04 -29.59
CA TYR A 827 -6.98 1.28 -29.83
C TYR A 827 -6.85 -0.03 -29.01
N ILE A 828 -7.63 -0.18 -27.92
CA ILE A 828 -7.57 -1.34 -27.03
C ILE A 828 -8.26 -2.54 -27.69
N GLN A 829 -7.70 -3.74 -27.51
CA GLN A 829 -8.33 -4.98 -27.96
C GLN A 829 -9.49 -5.38 -27.06
N LEU A 830 -10.58 -5.92 -27.63
CA LEU A 830 -11.75 -6.37 -26.88
C LEU A 830 -11.41 -7.43 -25.81
N GLY A 831 -10.50 -8.33 -26.11
CA GLY A 831 -10.06 -9.43 -25.26
C GLY A 831 -8.79 -9.12 -24.44
N GLN A 832 -8.30 -7.88 -24.45
CA GLN A 832 -7.11 -7.48 -23.66
C GLN A 832 -7.31 -7.78 -22.20
N SER A 833 -6.33 -8.43 -21.56
CA SER A 833 -6.41 -8.77 -20.13
C SER A 833 -6.54 -7.51 -19.27
N ALA A 834 -7.42 -7.54 -18.27
CA ALA A 834 -7.55 -6.48 -17.28
C ALA A 834 -6.23 -6.15 -16.55
N LEU A 835 -5.33 -7.14 -16.43
CA LEU A 835 -4.02 -6.99 -15.78
C LEU A 835 -3.01 -6.17 -16.60
N THR A 836 -3.22 -6.05 -17.91
CA THR A 836 -2.34 -5.30 -18.82
C THR A 836 -2.82 -3.87 -19.06
N LEU A 837 -4.06 -3.53 -18.64
CA LEU A 837 -4.58 -2.18 -18.74
C LEU A 837 -3.89 -1.24 -17.75
N SER A 838 -3.63 -0.01 -18.17
CA SER A 838 -3.24 1.06 -17.25
C SER A 838 -4.41 1.44 -16.32
N GLY A 839 -4.12 2.12 -15.19
CA GLY A 839 -5.15 2.60 -14.27
C GLY A 839 -6.18 3.51 -14.98
N GLY A 840 -5.71 4.43 -15.82
CA GLY A 840 -6.57 5.34 -16.60
C GLY A 840 -7.41 4.62 -17.66
N GLU A 841 -6.87 3.57 -18.32
CA GLU A 841 -7.63 2.73 -19.24
C GLU A 841 -8.74 1.96 -18.54
N ALA A 842 -8.43 1.34 -17.38
CA ALA A 842 -9.41 0.63 -16.55
C ALA A 842 -10.54 1.58 -16.10
N GLN A 843 -10.21 2.78 -15.69
CA GLN A 843 -11.15 3.82 -15.29
C GLN A 843 -12.07 4.25 -16.44
N ARG A 844 -11.52 4.46 -17.64
CA ARG A 844 -12.31 4.79 -18.82
C ARG A 844 -13.22 3.64 -19.28
N VAL A 845 -12.82 2.37 -19.11
CA VAL A 845 -13.71 1.22 -19.34
C VAL A 845 -14.88 1.24 -18.37
N LYS A 846 -14.65 1.56 -17.08
CA LYS A 846 -15.72 1.73 -16.06
C LYS A 846 -16.66 2.85 -16.45
N LEU A 847 -16.14 4.00 -16.85
CA LEU A 847 -16.92 5.15 -17.31
C LEU A 847 -17.78 4.79 -18.54
N ALA A 848 -17.21 4.12 -19.54
CA ALA A 848 -17.93 3.66 -20.73
C ALA A 848 -19.10 2.73 -20.39
N ASN A 849 -18.91 1.83 -19.41
CA ASN A 849 -19.96 0.93 -18.96
C ASN A 849 -21.14 1.69 -18.33
N GLU A 850 -20.88 2.73 -17.55
CA GLU A 850 -21.95 3.55 -16.95
C GLU A 850 -22.65 4.45 -18.00
N LEU A 851 -21.89 5.00 -18.96
CA LEU A 851 -22.45 5.76 -20.08
C LEU A 851 -23.37 4.93 -20.99
N ALA A 852 -23.14 3.61 -21.08
CA ALA A 852 -24.00 2.73 -21.87
C ALA A 852 -25.37 2.50 -21.21
N ARG A 853 -25.56 2.87 -19.94
CA ARG A 853 -26.81 2.72 -19.18
C ARG A 853 -27.72 3.95 -19.36
N VAL A 854 -28.99 3.78 -19.06
CA VAL A 854 -29.95 4.89 -19.07
C VAL A 854 -29.69 5.77 -17.84
N SER A 855 -29.48 7.07 -18.04
CA SER A 855 -29.30 8.03 -16.98
C SER A 855 -30.64 8.45 -16.39
N THR A 856 -30.70 8.59 -15.07
CA THR A 856 -31.86 9.10 -14.32
C THR A 856 -31.80 10.63 -14.14
N GLY A 857 -30.64 11.25 -14.38
CA GLY A 857 -30.39 12.67 -14.13
C GLY A 857 -30.20 13.02 -12.66
N LYS A 858 -30.12 12.01 -11.75
CA LYS A 858 -29.90 12.18 -10.31
C LYS A 858 -28.75 11.35 -9.78
N THR A 859 -27.82 10.96 -10.66
CA THR A 859 -26.67 10.14 -10.29
C THR A 859 -25.48 11.04 -9.92
N LEU A 860 -24.81 10.73 -8.80
CA LEU A 860 -23.53 11.33 -8.43
C LEU A 860 -22.39 10.41 -8.93
N TYR A 861 -21.59 10.94 -9.84
CA TYR A 861 -20.35 10.29 -10.29
C TYR A 861 -19.17 10.83 -9.49
N ILE A 862 -18.43 9.95 -8.86
CA ILE A 862 -17.21 10.25 -8.13
C ILE A 862 -16.03 9.70 -8.93
N MET A 863 -15.05 10.55 -9.25
CA MET A 863 -13.91 10.21 -10.09
C MET A 863 -12.60 10.66 -9.43
N ASP A 864 -11.61 9.77 -9.41
CA ASP A 864 -10.29 10.07 -8.85
C ASP A 864 -9.26 10.16 -9.97
N GLU A 865 -8.80 11.38 -10.27
CA GLU A 865 -7.79 11.71 -11.29
C GLU A 865 -8.01 11.01 -12.65
N PRO A 866 -9.17 11.16 -13.30
CA PRO A 866 -9.48 10.40 -14.53
C PRO A 866 -8.66 10.83 -15.77
N THR A 867 -7.94 11.94 -15.69
CA THR A 867 -7.08 12.43 -16.77
C THR A 867 -5.64 11.94 -16.67
N THR A 868 -5.34 11.16 -15.64
CA THR A 868 -4.01 10.56 -15.41
C THR A 868 -3.55 9.78 -16.65
N GLY A 869 -2.33 10.05 -17.12
CA GLY A 869 -1.72 9.38 -18.27
C GLY A 869 -2.36 9.70 -19.62
N LEU A 870 -3.14 10.77 -19.70
CA LEU A 870 -3.76 11.21 -20.94
C LEU A 870 -3.02 12.38 -21.57
N HIS A 871 -2.81 12.25 -22.86
CA HIS A 871 -2.46 13.39 -23.68
C HIS A 871 -3.63 14.39 -23.71
N PHE A 872 -3.34 15.71 -23.74
CA PHE A 872 -4.37 16.75 -23.67
C PHE A 872 -5.47 16.61 -24.75
N ALA A 873 -5.16 16.05 -25.93
CA ALA A 873 -6.18 15.77 -26.95
C ALA A 873 -7.17 14.68 -26.48
N ASP A 874 -6.70 13.68 -25.72
CA ASP A 874 -7.54 12.64 -25.13
C ASP A 874 -8.32 13.22 -23.94
N VAL A 875 -7.71 14.13 -23.16
CA VAL A 875 -8.39 14.87 -22.09
C VAL A 875 -9.58 15.66 -22.63
N LYS A 876 -9.41 16.33 -23.76
CA LYS A 876 -10.50 17.08 -24.43
C LYS A 876 -11.69 16.16 -24.78
N GLN A 877 -11.43 14.96 -25.28
CA GLN A 877 -12.48 13.98 -25.58
C GLN A 877 -13.19 13.50 -24.31
N LEU A 878 -12.42 13.20 -23.26
CA LEU A 878 -12.97 12.79 -21.96
C LEU A 878 -13.84 13.88 -21.35
N MET A 879 -13.39 15.14 -21.40
CA MET A 879 -14.16 16.29 -20.89
C MET A 879 -15.47 16.49 -21.65
N ALA A 880 -15.50 16.30 -22.95
CA ALA A 880 -16.75 16.35 -23.72
C ALA A 880 -17.78 15.30 -23.25
N VAL A 881 -17.29 14.12 -22.84
CA VAL A 881 -18.14 13.06 -22.28
C VAL A 881 -18.65 13.45 -20.88
N ILE A 882 -17.79 13.99 -20.04
CA ILE A 882 -18.14 14.43 -18.67
C ILE A 882 -19.16 15.56 -18.71
N GLN A 883 -18.95 16.56 -19.58
CA GLN A 883 -19.88 17.68 -19.75
C GLN A 883 -21.27 17.19 -20.17
N ARG A 884 -21.34 16.20 -21.08
CA ARG A 884 -22.60 15.56 -21.49
C ARG A 884 -23.33 14.86 -20.31
N LEU A 885 -22.59 14.21 -19.38
CA LEU A 885 -23.21 13.64 -18.18
C LEU A 885 -23.85 14.72 -17.32
N VAL A 886 -23.18 15.86 -17.13
CA VAL A 886 -23.70 16.97 -16.34
C VAL A 886 -24.93 17.60 -17.02
N GLU A 887 -24.89 17.78 -18.34
CA GLU A 887 -26.01 18.29 -19.14
C GLU A 887 -27.27 17.41 -19.05
N GLN A 888 -27.11 16.11 -18.78
CA GLN A 888 -28.21 15.18 -18.50
C GLN A 888 -28.78 15.31 -17.07
N GLY A 889 -28.33 16.28 -16.30
CA GLY A 889 -28.78 16.55 -14.92
C GLY A 889 -28.00 15.84 -13.81
N ASN A 890 -27.00 15.02 -14.15
CA ASN A 890 -26.17 14.33 -13.17
C ASN A 890 -25.16 15.26 -12.51
N THR A 891 -24.64 14.85 -11.38
CA THR A 891 -23.55 15.55 -10.68
C THR A 891 -22.24 14.79 -10.87
N VAL A 892 -21.17 15.50 -11.20
CA VAL A 892 -19.82 14.93 -11.27
C VAL A 892 -18.96 15.60 -10.22
N LEU A 893 -18.37 14.78 -9.35
CA LEU A 893 -17.37 15.17 -8.37
C LEU A 893 -16.05 14.52 -8.73
N MET A 894 -14.99 15.31 -8.89
CA MET A 894 -13.72 14.82 -9.40
C MET A 894 -12.54 15.35 -8.57
N ILE A 895 -11.59 14.49 -8.22
CA ILE A 895 -10.26 14.95 -7.79
C ILE A 895 -9.43 15.18 -9.04
N GLU A 896 -8.82 16.36 -9.17
CA GLU A 896 -7.99 16.69 -10.33
C GLU A 896 -6.82 17.62 -10.01
N HIS A 897 -5.77 17.49 -10.83
CA HIS A 897 -4.57 18.32 -10.82
C HIS A 897 -4.31 19.02 -12.15
N ASN A 898 -4.97 18.57 -13.22
CA ASN A 898 -4.84 19.16 -14.54
C ASN A 898 -5.57 20.50 -14.60
N LEU A 899 -4.84 21.59 -14.84
CA LEU A 899 -5.38 22.94 -14.84
C LEU A 899 -6.43 23.18 -15.95
N ASP A 900 -6.26 22.58 -17.14
CA ASP A 900 -7.21 22.66 -18.22
C ASP A 900 -8.58 22.08 -17.83
N VAL A 901 -8.59 21.03 -17.02
CA VAL A 901 -9.80 20.40 -16.48
C VAL A 901 -10.40 21.22 -15.33
N ILE A 902 -9.56 21.67 -14.41
CA ILE A 902 -9.98 22.46 -13.24
C ILE A 902 -10.64 23.76 -13.69
N CYS A 903 -10.10 24.41 -14.73
CA CYS A 903 -10.68 25.64 -15.32
C CYS A 903 -12.05 25.40 -15.99
N GLN A 904 -12.45 24.15 -16.27
CA GLN A 904 -13.77 23.82 -16.80
C GLN A 904 -14.82 23.50 -15.72
N ALA A 905 -14.42 23.40 -14.45
CA ALA A 905 -15.33 23.09 -13.36
C ALA A 905 -16.32 24.24 -13.08
N ASP A 906 -17.53 23.90 -12.71
CA ASP A 906 -18.53 24.87 -12.23
C ASP A 906 -18.26 25.31 -10.80
N TYR A 907 -17.70 24.41 -9.99
CA TYR A 907 -17.41 24.66 -8.57
C TYR A 907 -16.10 23.95 -8.15
N LEU A 908 -15.31 24.59 -7.31
CA LEU A 908 -14.06 24.09 -6.78
C LEU A 908 -14.10 24.00 -5.26
N ILE A 909 -13.40 23.00 -4.72
CA ILE A 909 -13.12 22.83 -3.30
C ILE A 909 -11.62 22.59 -3.19
N ASP A 910 -10.87 23.58 -2.70
CA ASP A 910 -9.42 23.52 -2.60
C ASP A 910 -8.96 23.20 -1.18
N LEU A 911 -8.22 22.09 -1.04
CA LEU A 911 -7.70 21.60 0.24
C LEU A 911 -6.21 21.94 0.39
N GLY A 912 -5.81 22.32 1.60
CA GLY A 912 -4.41 22.63 1.89
C GLY A 912 -4.21 23.15 3.32
N PRO A 913 -3.25 24.10 3.51
CA PRO A 913 -2.36 24.66 2.48
C PRO A 913 -1.23 23.71 2.05
N GLU A 914 -0.85 22.76 2.92
CA GLU A 914 0.24 21.80 2.72
C GLU A 914 -0.27 20.36 2.75
N GLY A 915 0.63 19.38 2.60
CA GLY A 915 0.36 17.97 2.80
C GLY A 915 0.48 17.52 4.26
N GLY A 916 -0.05 16.33 4.57
CA GLY A 916 0.03 15.69 5.88
C GLY A 916 -0.63 16.51 6.99
N PHE A 917 -0.02 16.57 8.17
CA PHE A 917 -0.59 17.26 9.33
C PHE A 917 -0.69 18.80 9.17
N ARG A 918 0.07 19.40 8.25
CA ARG A 918 -0.03 20.82 7.91
C ARG A 918 -1.18 21.13 6.95
N GLY A 919 -1.76 20.11 6.33
CA GLY A 919 -2.92 20.18 5.45
C GLY A 919 -4.24 19.96 6.18
N GLY A 920 -5.21 19.42 5.46
CA GLY A 920 -6.49 18.99 6.01
C GLY A 920 -7.49 20.08 6.28
N ASN A 921 -7.34 21.27 5.70
CA ASN A 921 -8.30 22.36 5.76
C ASN A 921 -8.83 22.69 4.36
N ILE A 922 -10.01 23.32 4.29
CA ILE A 922 -10.49 23.97 3.07
C ILE A 922 -9.87 25.38 3.04
N ILE A 923 -9.14 25.68 1.97
CA ILE A 923 -8.49 26.97 1.75
C ILE A 923 -9.41 27.91 0.95
N ALA A 924 -10.05 27.37 -0.08
CA ALA A 924 -10.94 28.10 -0.93
C ALA A 924 -12.08 27.21 -1.44
N LYS A 925 -13.23 27.80 -1.71
CA LYS A 925 -14.37 27.16 -2.38
C LYS A 925 -15.13 28.21 -3.19
N GLY A 926 -15.67 27.78 -4.30
CA GLY A 926 -16.41 28.67 -5.22
C GLY A 926 -16.15 28.35 -6.67
N THR A 927 -16.42 29.27 -7.57
CA THR A 927 -16.06 29.13 -8.99
C THR A 927 -14.53 29.23 -9.19
N PRO A 928 -13.97 28.77 -10.30
CA PRO A 928 -12.53 28.96 -10.59
C PRO A 928 -12.08 30.42 -10.46
N GLU A 929 -12.90 31.35 -10.88
CA GLU A 929 -12.64 32.80 -10.79
C GLU A 929 -12.59 33.28 -9.32
N GLU A 930 -13.49 32.79 -8.47
CA GLU A 930 -13.48 33.11 -7.03
C GLU A 930 -12.26 32.53 -6.34
N VAL A 931 -11.92 31.26 -6.63
CA VAL A 931 -10.75 30.58 -6.05
C VAL A 931 -9.43 31.23 -6.53
N SER A 932 -9.36 31.72 -7.77
CA SER A 932 -8.18 32.41 -8.30
C SER A 932 -7.85 33.71 -7.55
N SER A 933 -8.82 34.28 -6.86
CA SER A 933 -8.65 35.51 -6.07
C SER A 933 -8.09 35.26 -4.66
N VAL A 934 -8.07 34.00 -4.20
CA VAL A 934 -7.61 33.60 -2.85
C VAL A 934 -6.10 33.40 -2.85
N LYS A 935 -5.35 34.27 -2.19
CA LYS A 935 -3.88 34.26 -2.18
C LYS A 935 -3.28 33.02 -1.52
N GLU A 936 -3.94 32.44 -0.55
CA GLU A 936 -3.51 31.25 0.19
C GLU A 936 -3.69 29.97 -0.63
N SER A 937 -4.47 29.99 -1.70
CA SER A 937 -4.71 28.86 -2.58
C SER A 937 -3.61 28.77 -3.64
N TYR A 938 -2.76 27.74 -3.55
CA TYR A 938 -1.79 27.46 -4.60
C TYR A 938 -2.49 27.14 -5.94
N THR A 939 -3.53 26.32 -5.90
CA THR A 939 -4.36 26.03 -7.08
C THR A 939 -4.91 27.34 -7.69
N GLY A 940 -5.42 28.24 -6.85
CA GLY A 940 -5.93 29.54 -7.27
C GLY A 940 -4.91 30.41 -8.00
N GLN A 941 -3.64 30.39 -7.54
CA GLN A 941 -2.55 31.13 -8.20
C GLN A 941 -2.30 30.63 -9.65
N PHE A 942 -2.24 29.29 -9.84
CA PHE A 942 -2.05 28.72 -11.17
C PHE A 942 -3.29 28.88 -12.07
N ILE A 943 -4.51 28.79 -11.52
CA ILE A 943 -5.75 29.06 -12.25
C ILE A 943 -5.75 30.50 -12.77
N LYS A 944 -5.34 31.45 -11.96
CA LYS A 944 -5.26 32.87 -12.38
C LYS A 944 -4.40 33.04 -13.62
N GLU A 945 -3.23 32.43 -13.67
CA GLU A 945 -2.36 32.48 -14.85
C GLU A 945 -3.04 31.90 -16.10
N MET A 946 -3.89 30.86 -15.93
CA MET A 946 -4.62 30.23 -17.03
C MET A 946 -5.80 31.10 -17.50
N LEU A 947 -6.51 31.76 -16.59
CA LEU A 947 -7.64 32.64 -16.91
C LEU A 947 -7.19 33.95 -17.57
N ASP A 948 -5.96 34.43 -17.24
CA ASP A 948 -5.38 35.65 -17.80
C ASP A 948 -4.74 35.45 -19.19
N ARG A 949 -4.55 34.18 -19.61
CA ARG A 949 -4.04 33.79 -20.95
C ARG A 949 -5.14 33.82 -22.01
#